data_34a6c1c7fb00826f5799f3fd2702bc67
#
_entry.id   34a6c1c7fb00826f5799f3fd2702bc67
#
_cell.length_a   1.000
_cell.length_b   1.000
_cell.length_c   1.000
_cell.angle_alpha   90.00
_cell.angle_beta   90.00
_cell.angle_gamma   90.00
#
_symmetry.space_group_name_H-M   'P 1'
#
loop_
_entity.id
_entity.type
_entity.pdbx_description
1 polymer ?
#
loop_
_entity_poly.entity_id
_entity_poly.type
_entity_poly.pdbx_seq_one_letter_code
_entity_poly.pdbx_strand_id
1 'polypeptide(L)'
;MPNSLAAVPSMRFPFLSLSLAVSIALAGCSNESTPPAASTAAPATTAKAPVKADARNHDESSYAQPQLVVIKDLALDLKLDFDAKQIGGTATYTLEWKDKAAKQLVLDTRELSIAQVQADDGKGTLAPLQFALAPADKTFGSKLTIEAPNQPAKVVITYHTAPTASGLQWLEPSMTEGKQLPFMFSQSQAIHARSWVPLQDTPSVRFTYSAHVTSRPDVMVLMSADNDPKAARDGDYSFKMPEPIPSYLLAIAAGDVVFKPISARSGVWAEPAMADKAAKEFEDTEKMIGAAEKLYGPYRWGRYDMLVLPPSFPFGGMENPRLTFATPTVIVGDKSLVSLVAHELAHSWSGNLVTNASWKDIWLNEGFTTYVQARITEALYGVEMAEMEREIDQGDLLAEVKDMAPADQALALPPLAERDPDEALSQVAYVKGAWFLQFLEQRFGREVFDPFLRGWFDDHAFQSATTDQFVDYLNKNLLDKHPNTVSAAEVDAWLKQPGIPAFAAKARSRSFSIVDTARIAWSGSGTLPSKQVTGEWGTQEWVHFLSGMGATLKPEQLKQLDETYHFTGTPNGEIAMRWYPLAIRSGYTDARPAAGEFIERVGRRKLVLPIYAELLKTPDGIAFAEQAFEKAKPSYHPITTASVAEMIAKAKAAPPAQPQPQPQP
;
A
#
# COMPACT_ATOMS: atom_id res chain seq x y z
N MET A 1 -7.59 -38.60 53.78
CA MET A 1 -7.21 -40.02 53.68
C MET A 1 -7.34 -40.44 52.23
N PRO A 2 -6.49 -41.33 51.78
CA PRO A 2 -5.54 -41.01 50.71
C PRO A 2 -5.66 -41.90 49.46
N ASN A 3 -4.86 -41.50 48.42
CA ASN A 3 -4.22 -42.38 47.41
C ASN A 3 -5.06 -43.01 46.28
N SER A 4 -4.70 -42.80 45.02
CA SER A 4 -3.55 -43.52 44.47
C SER A 4 -3.16 -43.02 43.09
N LEU A 5 -1.87 -42.87 42.90
CA LEU A 5 -1.15 -42.70 41.66
C LEU A 5 -1.20 -43.97 40.81
N ALA A 6 -1.37 -43.86 39.50
CA ALA A 6 -1.03 -44.91 38.55
C ALA A 6 -0.07 -44.34 37.49
N ALA A 7 1.14 -44.89 37.46
CA ALA A 7 2.22 -44.59 36.53
C ALA A 7 2.00 -45.27 35.17
N VAL A 8 2.42 -44.60 34.09
CA VAL A 8 2.50 -45.15 32.74
C VAL A 8 3.98 -45.35 32.38
N PRO A 9 4.38 -46.47 31.78
CA PRO A 9 5.78 -46.84 31.60
C PRO A 9 6.41 -46.18 30.34
N SER A 10 7.67 -45.80 30.52
CA SER A 10 8.57 -45.33 29.47
C SER A 10 9.08 -46.47 28.58
N MET A 11 8.88 -46.41 27.28
CA MET A 11 9.59 -47.24 26.30
C MET A 11 10.89 -46.57 25.87
N ARG A 12 12.02 -47.23 26.13
CA ARG A 12 13.34 -46.94 25.61
C ARG A 12 13.58 -47.78 24.36
N PHE A 13 14.09 -47.15 23.27
CA PHE A 13 14.69 -47.86 22.14
C PHE A 13 16.20 -47.62 22.10
N PRO A 14 17.00 -48.61 21.70
CA PRO A 14 18.46 -48.58 21.85
C PRO A 14 19.18 -47.94 20.67
N PHE A 15 20.27 -47.25 21.00
CA PHE A 15 21.29 -46.76 20.06
C PHE A 15 22.10 -47.95 19.51
N LEU A 16 22.25 -47.98 18.18
CA LEU A 16 23.26 -48.81 17.51
C LEU A 16 24.36 -47.88 16.98
N SER A 17 25.52 -47.97 17.61
CA SER A 17 26.76 -47.34 17.16
C SER A 17 27.46 -48.26 16.16
N LEU A 18 27.83 -47.72 15.00
CA LEU A 18 28.74 -48.43 14.07
C LEU A 18 29.99 -47.56 13.87
N SER A 19 31.09 -48.02 14.44
CA SER A 19 32.44 -47.49 14.26
C SER A 19 33.05 -48.13 12.99
N LEU A 20 33.64 -47.31 12.11
CA LEU A 20 34.52 -47.83 11.08
C LEU A 20 35.85 -47.06 11.06
N ALA A 21 36.88 -47.85 11.03
CA ALA A 21 38.27 -47.52 11.30
C ALA A 21 38.95 -46.74 10.20
N VAL A 22 39.90 -45.91 10.64
CA VAL A 22 40.87 -45.14 9.84
C VAL A 22 42.02 -46.07 9.45
N SER A 23 42.42 -46.04 8.19
CA SER A 23 43.76 -46.51 7.73
C SER A 23 44.53 -45.35 7.11
N ILE A 24 45.64 -45.00 7.74
CA ILE A 24 46.62 -44.01 7.31
C ILE A 24 47.59 -44.66 6.34
N ALA A 25 47.82 -44.08 5.19
CA ALA A 25 49.01 -44.31 4.38
C ALA A 25 49.64 -42.98 3.98
N LEU A 26 50.87 -42.76 4.45
CA LEU A 26 51.74 -41.66 4.09
C LEU A 26 52.49 -42.01 2.79
N ALA A 27 52.51 -41.11 1.81
CA ALA A 27 53.65 -40.99 0.87
C ALA A 27 53.61 -39.65 0.12
N GLY A 28 54.64 -38.85 0.27
CA GLY A 28 55.42 -38.24 -0.80
C GLY A 28 54.96 -36.89 -1.37
N CYS A 29 55.77 -35.87 -1.08
CA CYS A 29 55.73 -34.53 -1.67
C CYS A 29 55.95 -34.51 -3.19
N SER A 30 55.17 -33.69 -3.91
CA SER A 30 55.65 -32.90 -5.04
C SER A 30 54.76 -31.67 -5.22
N ASN A 31 55.36 -30.49 -5.24
CA ASN A 31 54.76 -29.20 -5.53
C ASN A 31 54.33 -29.12 -7.00
N GLU A 32 53.06 -28.94 -7.25
CA GLU A 32 52.57 -28.30 -8.47
C GLU A 32 51.40 -27.37 -8.13
N SER A 33 51.56 -26.12 -8.50
CA SER A 33 50.63 -25.03 -8.35
C SER A 33 49.45 -25.22 -9.30
N THR A 34 48.28 -25.48 -8.77
CA THR A 34 46.99 -25.49 -9.49
C THR A 34 46.35 -24.10 -9.47
N PRO A 35 45.86 -23.56 -10.60
CA PRO A 35 45.13 -22.29 -10.62
C PRO A 35 43.74 -22.42 -9.96
N PRO A 36 43.17 -21.33 -9.46
CA PRO A 36 41.90 -21.38 -8.75
C PRO A 36 40.74 -21.79 -9.66
N ALA A 37 39.90 -22.67 -9.16
CA ALA A 37 38.71 -23.17 -9.83
C ALA A 37 37.78 -22.02 -10.24
N ALA A 38 37.38 -22.03 -11.49
CA ALA A 38 36.37 -21.12 -12.04
C ALA A 38 35.03 -21.31 -11.30
N SER A 39 34.52 -20.22 -10.76
CA SER A 39 33.16 -20.09 -10.28
C SER A 39 32.19 -20.44 -11.41
N THR A 40 31.38 -21.46 -11.23
CA THR A 40 30.27 -21.78 -12.13
C THR A 40 29.26 -20.62 -12.11
N ALA A 41 29.29 -19.80 -13.16
CA ALA A 41 28.27 -18.81 -13.43
C ALA A 41 26.89 -19.51 -13.50
N ALA A 42 25.92 -18.97 -12.79
CA ALA A 42 24.53 -19.36 -12.95
C ALA A 42 24.10 -19.21 -14.41
N PRO A 43 23.18 -20.05 -14.92
CA PRO A 43 22.75 -19.96 -16.31
C PRO A 43 22.13 -18.58 -16.56
N ALA A 44 22.69 -17.88 -17.56
CA ALA A 44 22.14 -16.63 -18.06
C ALA A 44 20.70 -16.87 -18.50
N THR A 45 19.76 -16.23 -17.84
CA THR A 45 18.37 -16.11 -18.29
C THR A 45 18.42 -15.45 -19.67
N THR A 46 18.03 -16.17 -20.70
CA THR A 46 17.83 -15.62 -22.04
C THR A 46 16.79 -14.52 -21.96
N ALA A 47 17.22 -13.29 -22.15
CA ALA A 47 16.32 -12.14 -22.25
C ALA A 47 15.33 -12.42 -23.38
N LYS A 48 14.03 -12.49 -23.02
CA LYS A 48 12.92 -12.60 -23.98
C LYS A 48 12.96 -11.36 -24.89
N ALA A 49 12.75 -11.53 -26.20
CA ALA A 49 12.72 -10.43 -27.15
C ALA A 49 11.71 -9.35 -26.70
N PRO A 50 11.99 -8.06 -26.90
CA PRO A 50 11.10 -6.98 -26.47
C PRO A 50 9.72 -7.15 -27.15
N VAL A 51 8.70 -7.22 -26.32
CA VAL A 51 7.30 -7.21 -26.77
C VAL A 51 7.06 -5.86 -27.47
N LYS A 52 6.50 -5.86 -28.69
CA LYS A 52 6.05 -4.63 -29.35
C LYS A 52 5.17 -3.85 -28.38
N ALA A 53 5.43 -2.53 -28.24
CA ALA A 53 4.60 -1.65 -27.44
C ALA A 53 3.13 -1.79 -27.87
N ASP A 54 2.30 -2.26 -26.95
CA ASP A 54 0.87 -2.47 -27.19
C ASP A 54 0.17 -1.11 -27.05
N ALA A 55 -0.60 -0.71 -28.06
CA ALA A 55 -1.38 0.53 -28.04
C ALA A 55 -2.42 0.57 -26.89
N ARG A 56 -2.71 -0.58 -26.28
CA ARG A 56 -3.58 -0.70 -25.10
C ARG A 56 -2.97 -0.13 -23.81
N ASN A 57 -1.66 0.10 -23.78
CA ASN A 57 -0.94 0.61 -22.60
C ASN A 57 -0.93 2.16 -22.52
N HIS A 58 -1.98 2.82 -23.03
CA HIS A 58 -2.10 4.28 -22.88
C HIS A 58 -2.72 4.61 -21.53
N ASP A 59 -2.03 5.46 -20.77
CA ASP A 59 -2.50 6.05 -19.52
C ASP A 59 -2.97 7.48 -19.78
N GLU A 60 -4.26 7.74 -19.58
CA GLU A 60 -4.89 9.03 -19.81
C GLU A 60 -4.50 10.07 -18.75
N SER A 61 -3.93 9.64 -17.63
CA SER A 61 -3.54 10.49 -16.50
C SER A 61 -2.16 11.12 -16.65
N SER A 62 -1.49 10.91 -17.81
CA SER A 62 -0.15 11.41 -18.09
C SER A 62 -0.06 12.03 -19.48
N TYR A 63 0.72 13.11 -19.58
CA TYR A 63 1.08 13.70 -20.87
C TYR A 63 2.20 12.94 -21.58
N ALA A 64 2.84 11.99 -20.91
CA ALA A 64 3.99 11.23 -21.44
C ALA A 64 3.65 10.47 -22.71
N GLN A 65 4.65 10.31 -23.56
CA GLN A 65 4.55 9.61 -24.84
C GLN A 65 5.58 8.47 -24.93
N PRO A 66 5.47 7.43 -24.09
CA PRO A 66 6.47 6.36 -23.98
C PRO A 66 6.59 5.50 -25.24
N GLN A 67 5.64 5.60 -26.17
CA GLN A 67 5.73 5.00 -27.50
C GLN A 67 6.75 5.72 -28.40
N LEU A 68 7.08 6.98 -28.12
CA LEU A 68 8.04 7.79 -28.88
C LEU A 68 9.42 7.80 -28.22
N VAL A 69 9.46 8.07 -26.91
CA VAL A 69 10.68 8.12 -26.09
C VAL A 69 10.35 7.68 -24.67
N VAL A 70 11.23 6.89 -24.07
CA VAL A 70 11.03 6.38 -22.71
C VAL A 70 12.27 6.61 -21.84
N ILE A 71 12.05 6.99 -20.58
CA ILE A 71 13.07 7.05 -19.54
C ILE A 71 13.45 5.61 -19.15
N LYS A 72 14.76 5.30 -19.15
CA LYS A 72 15.30 4.00 -18.75
C LYS A 72 16.03 4.04 -17.42
N ASP A 73 16.65 5.20 -17.12
CA ASP A 73 17.40 5.41 -15.89
C ASP A 73 17.26 6.87 -15.46
N LEU A 74 17.18 7.09 -14.15
CA LEU A 74 17.06 8.40 -13.51
C LEU A 74 18.20 8.56 -12.48
N ALA A 75 19.04 9.56 -12.65
CA ALA A 75 20.00 9.97 -11.64
C ALA A 75 19.57 11.30 -11.01
N LEU A 76 19.38 11.31 -9.69
CA LEU A 76 18.96 12.46 -8.91
C LEU A 76 20.15 13.00 -8.10
N ASP A 77 20.33 14.33 -8.07
CA ASP A 77 21.21 15.03 -7.15
C ASP A 77 20.38 16.11 -6.46
N LEU A 78 20.00 15.88 -5.21
CA LEU A 78 18.95 16.60 -4.51
C LEU A 78 19.46 17.23 -3.21
N LYS A 79 18.91 18.38 -2.87
CA LYS A 79 19.04 19.03 -1.57
C LYS A 79 17.68 19.15 -0.91
N LEU A 80 17.55 18.64 0.33
CA LEU A 80 16.37 18.83 1.17
C LEU A 80 16.54 20.12 1.98
N ASP A 81 15.62 21.06 1.80
CA ASP A 81 15.57 22.31 2.56
C ASP A 81 14.33 22.30 3.47
N PHE A 82 14.52 22.00 4.73
CA PHE A 82 13.44 21.92 5.73
C PHE A 82 12.84 23.28 6.07
N ASP A 83 13.66 24.34 6.01
CA ASP A 83 13.20 25.71 6.32
C ASP A 83 12.33 26.26 5.19
N ALA A 84 12.75 26.04 3.95
CA ALA A 84 11.98 26.41 2.76
C ALA A 84 10.87 25.41 2.42
N LYS A 85 10.89 24.20 3.01
CA LYS A 85 10.01 23.06 2.68
C LYS A 85 10.08 22.73 1.19
N GLN A 86 11.30 22.60 0.68
CA GLN A 86 11.57 22.39 -0.74
C GLN A 86 12.62 21.30 -0.95
N ILE A 87 12.47 20.61 -2.08
CA ILE A 87 13.52 19.80 -2.69
C ILE A 87 14.01 20.55 -3.92
N GLY A 88 15.32 20.78 -4.02
CA GLY A 88 15.94 21.37 -5.21
C GLY A 88 17.14 20.56 -5.67
N GLY A 89 17.48 20.65 -6.95
CA GLY A 89 18.62 19.92 -7.50
C GLY A 89 18.49 19.62 -8.98
N THR A 90 19.06 18.48 -9.39
CA THR A 90 19.04 18.02 -10.76
C THR A 90 18.47 16.62 -10.91
N ALA A 91 17.76 16.40 -12.02
CA ALA A 91 17.35 15.08 -12.50
C ALA A 91 17.98 14.84 -13.87
N THR A 92 18.76 13.76 -13.99
CA THR A 92 19.41 13.32 -15.23
C THR A 92 18.74 12.06 -15.73
N TYR A 93 18.22 12.11 -16.95
CA TYR A 93 17.48 11.02 -17.58
C TYR A 93 18.33 10.36 -18.65
N THR A 94 18.44 9.02 -18.62
CA THR A 94 18.89 8.22 -19.75
C THR A 94 17.68 7.81 -20.58
N LEU A 95 17.67 8.13 -21.85
CA LEU A 95 16.53 8.03 -22.75
C LEU A 95 16.71 6.92 -23.79
N GLU A 96 15.62 6.22 -24.09
CA GLU A 96 15.50 5.36 -25.26
C GLU A 96 14.51 5.96 -26.25
N TRP A 97 15.00 6.47 -27.38
CA TRP A 97 14.19 6.97 -28.47
C TRP A 97 13.71 5.82 -29.35
N LYS A 98 12.40 5.51 -29.27
CA LYS A 98 11.78 4.43 -30.04
C LYS A 98 11.37 4.84 -31.44
N ASP A 99 10.99 6.11 -31.61
CA ASP A 99 10.66 6.70 -32.90
C ASP A 99 11.74 7.66 -33.35
N LYS A 100 12.39 7.37 -34.49
CA LYS A 100 13.41 8.24 -35.10
C LYS A 100 12.87 9.59 -35.58
N ALA A 101 11.57 9.71 -35.77
CA ALA A 101 10.92 10.96 -36.16
C ALA A 101 10.59 11.85 -34.97
N ALA A 102 10.60 11.33 -33.74
CA ALA A 102 10.32 12.11 -32.54
C ALA A 102 11.33 13.24 -32.35
N LYS A 103 10.85 14.43 -31.98
CA LYS A 103 11.64 15.64 -31.81
C LYS A 103 11.48 16.26 -30.42
N GLN A 104 10.65 15.66 -29.59
CA GLN A 104 10.30 16.20 -28.29
C GLN A 104 10.34 15.09 -27.23
N LEU A 105 10.77 15.46 -26.03
CA LEU A 105 10.54 14.71 -24.80
C LEU A 105 9.43 15.42 -24.03
N VAL A 106 8.38 14.69 -23.66
CA VAL A 106 7.26 15.19 -22.88
C VAL A 106 7.28 14.56 -21.49
N LEU A 107 7.23 15.41 -20.46
CA LEU A 107 7.21 15.04 -19.05
C LEU A 107 6.00 15.65 -18.35
N ASP A 108 5.59 15.02 -17.27
CA ASP A 108 4.58 15.50 -16.33
C ASP A 108 5.26 16.32 -15.23
N THR A 109 4.63 17.42 -14.82
CA THR A 109 5.03 18.26 -13.69
C THR A 109 3.82 18.76 -12.94
N ARG A 110 3.99 19.08 -11.66
CA ARG A 110 2.97 19.78 -10.87
C ARG A 110 3.68 20.78 -9.96
N GLU A 111 3.48 22.09 -10.22
CA GLU A 111 4.05 23.20 -9.44
C GLU A 111 5.59 23.19 -9.33
N LEU A 112 6.28 22.56 -10.29
CA LEU A 112 7.74 22.59 -10.33
C LEU A 112 8.26 23.86 -11.01
N SER A 113 9.29 24.47 -10.42
CA SER A 113 10.04 25.54 -11.06
C SER A 113 11.22 24.94 -11.82
N ILE A 114 11.17 24.98 -13.15
CA ILE A 114 12.22 24.48 -14.04
C ILE A 114 13.17 25.63 -14.35
N ALA A 115 14.41 25.52 -13.85
CA ALA A 115 15.43 26.56 -14.07
C ALA A 115 16.19 26.37 -15.37
N GLN A 116 16.52 25.11 -15.72
CA GLN A 116 17.33 24.80 -16.89
C GLN A 116 17.06 23.40 -17.41
N VAL A 117 17.13 23.24 -18.74
CA VAL A 117 17.10 21.92 -19.40
C VAL A 117 18.27 21.83 -20.36
N GLN A 118 19.05 20.77 -20.30
CA GLN A 118 20.26 20.58 -21.10
C GLN A 118 20.35 19.16 -21.65
N ALA A 119 20.90 19.00 -22.85
CA ALA A 119 21.38 17.73 -23.36
C ALA A 119 22.78 17.46 -22.80
N ASP A 120 23.03 16.22 -22.35
CA ASP A 120 24.36 15.75 -21.94
C ASP A 120 24.92 14.83 -23.05
N ASP A 121 26.10 15.17 -23.57
CA ASP A 121 26.79 14.39 -24.60
C ASP A 121 27.52 13.14 -24.04
N GLY A 122 27.45 12.93 -22.72
CA GLY A 122 28.16 11.84 -22.02
C GLY A 122 29.66 12.02 -21.91
N LYS A 123 30.19 13.19 -22.33
CA LYS A 123 31.62 13.57 -22.25
C LYS A 123 31.87 14.76 -21.35
N GLY A 124 30.84 15.22 -20.65
CA GLY A 124 30.89 16.34 -19.74
C GLY A 124 30.48 17.69 -20.39
N THR A 125 29.96 17.69 -21.63
CA THR A 125 29.45 18.90 -22.27
C THR A 125 27.95 18.93 -22.16
N LEU A 126 27.45 20.01 -21.55
CA LEU A 126 26.02 20.28 -21.43
C LEU A 126 25.60 21.36 -22.43
N ALA A 127 24.62 21.06 -23.27
CA ALA A 127 24.07 22.01 -24.25
C ALA A 127 22.62 22.37 -23.91
N PRO A 128 22.24 23.66 -23.85
CA PRO A 128 20.88 24.05 -23.49
C PRO A 128 19.86 23.55 -24.51
N LEU A 129 18.71 23.10 -24.01
CA LEU A 129 17.53 22.72 -24.78
C LEU A 129 16.41 23.71 -24.53
N GLN A 130 15.64 24.04 -25.58
CA GLN A 130 14.42 24.82 -25.44
C GLN A 130 13.33 23.97 -24.77
N PHE A 131 12.58 24.56 -23.87
CA PHE A 131 11.45 23.91 -23.22
C PHE A 131 10.30 24.88 -23.00
N ALA A 132 9.10 24.31 -22.82
CA ALA A 132 7.89 25.04 -22.49
C ALA A 132 7.04 24.28 -21.47
N LEU A 133 6.53 25.01 -20.49
CA LEU A 133 5.50 24.52 -19.57
C LEU A 133 4.13 24.98 -20.07
N ALA A 134 3.20 24.05 -20.27
CA ALA A 134 1.81 24.37 -20.55
C ALA A 134 1.13 24.98 -19.30
N PRO A 135 0.01 25.71 -19.46
CA PRO A 135 -0.84 26.09 -18.34
C PRO A 135 -1.20 24.88 -17.47
N ALA A 136 -1.25 25.10 -16.16
CA ALA A 136 -1.55 24.03 -15.21
C ALA A 136 -3.01 23.56 -15.34
N ASP A 137 -3.20 22.27 -15.50
CA ASP A 137 -4.46 21.59 -15.26
C ASP A 137 -4.60 21.33 -13.76
N LYS A 138 -5.84 21.39 -13.25
CA LYS A 138 -6.10 21.20 -11.81
C LYS A 138 -5.75 19.78 -11.33
N THR A 139 -6.05 18.77 -12.13
CA THR A 139 -5.85 17.35 -11.82
C THR A 139 -4.48 16.86 -12.26
N PHE A 140 -4.08 17.20 -13.49
CA PHE A 140 -2.89 16.60 -14.12
C PHE A 140 -1.63 17.45 -14.01
N GLY A 141 -1.72 18.71 -13.55
CA GLY A 141 -0.58 19.62 -13.47
C GLY A 141 -0.20 20.17 -14.84
N SER A 142 1.09 20.39 -15.11
CA SER A 142 1.58 21.04 -16.33
C SER A 142 2.39 20.08 -17.18
N LYS A 143 2.08 20.03 -18.47
CA LYS A 143 2.91 19.34 -19.46
C LYS A 143 4.21 20.13 -19.68
N LEU A 144 5.35 19.49 -19.46
CA LEU A 144 6.67 20.01 -19.82
C LEU A 144 7.08 19.41 -21.17
N THR A 145 7.20 20.26 -22.19
CA THR A 145 7.68 19.88 -23.52
C THR A 145 9.11 20.36 -23.71
N ILE A 146 10.02 19.45 -24.04
CA ILE A 146 11.44 19.73 -24.27
C ILE A 146 11.76 19.45 -25.74
N GLU A 147 12.28 20.44 -26.44
CA GLU A 147 12.71 20.31 -27.83
C GLU A 147 14.05 19.55 -27.90
N ALA A 148 14.03 18.38 -28.48
CA ALA A 148 15.16 17.45 -28.55
C ALA A 148 15.38 16.92 -29.98
N PRO A 149 15.59 17.80 -30.98
CA PRO A 149 15.63 17.40 -32.40
C PRO A 149 16.74 16.41 -32.73
N ASN A 150 17.82 16.39 -31.93
CA ASN A 150 18.97 15.51 -32.11
C ASN A 150 18.88 14.22 -31.30
N GLN A 151 17.75 13.98 -30.61
CA GLN A 151 17.52 12.78 -29.80
C GLN A 151 18.67 12.47 -28.84
N PRO A 152 19.01 13.39 -27.91
CA PRO A 152 20.12 13.17 -26.98
C PRO A 152 19.88 11.92 -26.15
N ALA A 153 20.94 11.17 -25.87
CA ALA A 153 20.87 9.98 -25.02
C ALA A 153 20.56 10.34 -23.55
N LYS A 154 20.96 11.57 -23.14
CA LYS A 154 20.69 12.06 -21.80
C LYS A 154 20.18 13.49 -21.82
N VAL A 155 19.27 13.79 -20.87
CA VAL A 155 18.75 15.12 -20.58
C VAL A 155 18.92 15.41 -19.10
N VAL A 156 19.39 16.60 -18.75
CA VAL A 156 19.55 17.09 -17.38
C VAL A 156 18.59 18.24 -17.16
N ILE A 157 17.81 18.18 -16.08
CA ILE A 157 16.87 19.22 -15.67
C ILE A 157 17.25 19.73 -14.28
N THR A 158 17.49 21.03 -14.17
CA THR A 158 17.65 21.72 -12.88
C THR A 158 16.32 22.32 -12.46
N TYR A 159 15.85 21.99 -11.25
CA TYR A 159 14.52 22.37 -10.79
C TYR A 159 14.44 22.48 -9.26
N HIS A 160 13.33 23.01 -8.79
CA HIS A 160 12.91 22.89 -7.38
C HIS A 160 11.39 22.75 -7.25
N THR A 161 10.97 22.16 -6.13
CA THR A 161 9.56 21.96 -5.79
C THR A 161 8.93 23.21 -5.19
N ALA A 162 7.60 23.28 -5.21
CA ALA A 162 6.85 24.21 -4.36
C ALA A 162 6.81 23.70 -2.91
N PRO A 163 6.70 24.58 -1.90
CA PRO A 163 6.46 24.17 -0.51
C PRO A 163 5.14 23.42 -0.31
N THR A 164 4.20 23.60 -1.25
CA THR A 164 2.87 22.98 -1.30
C THR A 164 2.79 21.74 -2.17
N ALA A 165 3.95 21.19 -2.60
CA ALA A 165 4.01 20.00 -3.46
C ALA A 165 3.12 18.88 -2.92
N SER A 166 2.14 18.43 -3.73
CA SER A 166 1.11 17.49 -3.29
C SER A 166 1.64 16.10 -2.91
N GLY A 167 2.79 15.71 -3.43
CA GLY A 167 3.46 14.45 -3.11
C GLY A 167 4.45 14.56 -1.94
N LEU A 168 4.57 15.70 -1.26
CA LEU A 168 5.48 15.88 -0.13
C LEU A 168 4.73 16.37 1.10
N GLN A 169 5.08 15.81 2.25
CA GLN A 169 4.65 16.34 3.54
C GLN A 169 5.86 16.71 4.39
N TRP A 170 5.84 17.94 4.90
CA TRP A 170 6.84 18.49 5.81
C TRP A 170 6.22 18.68 7.19
N LEU A 171 6.77 18.02 8.20
CA LEU A 171 6.27 18.02 9.56
C LEU A 171 7.20 18.78 10.49
N GLU A 172 6.64 19.69 11.26
CA GLU A 172 7.35 20.36 12.36
C GLU A 172 7.68 19.34 13.47
N PRO A 173 8.72 19.58 14.29
CA PRO A 173 9.06 18.68 15.39
C PRO A 173 7.88 18.31 16.30
N SER A 174 6.97 19.25 16.56
CA SER A 174 5.78 19.01 17.40
C SER A 174 4.82 17.95 16.85
N MET A 175 4.91 17.63 15.54
CA MET A 175 4.05 16.67 14.84
C MET A 175 4.67 15.27 14.76
N THR A 176 5.92 15.10 15.17
CA THR A 176 6.64 13.82 15.20
C THR A 176 6.46 13.13 16.55
N GLU A 177 6.77 11.83 16.66
CA GLU A 177 6.69 11.11 17.93
C GLU A 177 7.73 11.64 18.94
N GLY A 178 8.97 11.88 18.46
CA GLY A 178 10.08 12.34 19.30
C GLY A 178 10.00 13.81 19.71
N LYS A 179 9.19 14.65 19.06
CA LYS A 179 9.01 16.09 19.30
C LYS A 179 10.31 16.93 19.25
N GLN A 180 11.39 16.40 18.67
CA GLN A 180 12.71 17.03 18.69
C GLN A 180 13.15 17.49 17.30
N LEU A 181 13.00 16.65 16.29
CA LEU A 181 13.44 16.92 14.92
C LEU A 181 12.26 16.94 13.95
N PRO A 182 12.36 17.71 12.86
CA PRO A 182 11.34 17.70 11.82
C PRO A 182 11.38 16.38 11.06
N PHE A 183 10.29 16.12 10.34
CA PHE A 183 10.17 14.95 9.47
C PHE A 183 9.63 15.37 8.09
N MET A 184 10.08 14.70 7.03
CA MET A 184 9.46 14.80 5.73
C MET A 184 9.30 13.43 5.12
N PHE A 185 8.27 13.24 4.29
CA PHE A 185 8.11 12.05 3.47
C PHE A 185 7.35 12.36 2.19
N SER A 186 7.53 11.50 1.20
CA SER A 186 6.77 11.56 -0.06
C SER A 186 5.61 10.57 -0.05
N GLN A 187 4.57 10.90 -0.86
CA GLN A 187 3.51 10.00 -1.29
C GLN A 187 3.29 10.21 -2.77
N SER A 188 3.80 9.30 -3.60
CA SER A 188 3.84 9.47 -5.05
C SER A 188 2.63 8.88 -5.79
N GLN A 189 1.93 7.89 -5.22
CA GLN A 189 0.71 7.30 -5.77
C GLN A 189 -0.48 8.27 -5.61
N ALA A 190 -1.37 8.42 -6.59
CA ALA A 190 -1.30 7.83 -7.94
C ALA A 190 -0.37 8.64 -8.87
N ILE A 191 -0.53 9.97 -8.99
CA ILE A 191 0.20 10.85 -9.91
C ILE A 191 0.83 12.05 -9.18
N HIS A 192 1.39 11.82 -8.01
CA HIS A 192 2.02 12.87 -7.20
C HIS A 192 3.55 12.89 -7.32
N ALA A 193 4.19 11.88 -7.94
CA ALA A 193 5.63 11.92 -8.22
C ALA A 193 6.01 13.16 -9.02
N ARG A 194 5.18 13.59 -9.99
CA ARG A 194 5.33 14.80 -10.79
C ARG A 194 5.38 16.12 -10.01
N SER A 195 5.01 16.08 -8.73
CA SER A 195 5.08 17.29 -7.88
C SER A 195 6.45 17.49 -7.24
N TRP A 196 7.34 16.48 -7.32
CA TRP A 196 8.67 16.60 -6.74
C TRP A 196 9.81 16.12 -7.66
N VAL A 197 9.50 15.42 -8.77
CA VAL A 197 10.43 15.12 -9.88
C VAL A 197 9.71 15.34 -11.20
N PRO A 198 10.25 16.08 -12.18
CA PRO A 198 9.68 16.15 -13.52
C PRO A 198 9.95 14.84 -14.26
N LEU A 199 8.93 14.02 -14.58
CA LEU A 199 9.14 12.69 -15.16
C LEU A 199 7.95 12.22 -16.02
N GLN A 200 8.06 11.03 -16.60
CA GLN A 200 6.94 10.31 -17.21
C GLN A 200 6.15 9.63 -16.09
N ASP A 201 5.17 10.36 -15.51
CA ASP A 201 4.44 9.94 -14.31
C ASP A 201 3.25 9.05 -14.67
N THR A 202 3.57 7.84 -15.07
CA THR A 202 2.62 6.80 -15.46
C THR A 202 3.14 5.42 -15.05
N PRO A 203 2.29 4.52 -14.57
CA PRO A 203 2.71 3.17 -14.20
C PRO A 203 3.14 2.31 -15.40
N SER A 204 2.91 2.78 -16.64
CA SER A 204 3.39 2.10 -17.86
C SER A 204 4.88 2.29 -18.13
N VAL A 205 5.55 3.25 -17.50
CA VAL A 205 6.98 3.55 -17.64
C VAL A 205 7.73 3.07 -16.41
N ARG A 206 8.78 2.29 -16.62
CA ARG A 206 9.64 1.76 -15.56
C ARG A 206 11.08 2.14 -15.82
N PHE A 207 11.78 2.57 -14.77
CA PHE A 207 13.17 3.00 -14.82
C PHE A 207 13.95 2.54 -13.58
N THR A 208 15.25 2.30 -13.74
CA THR A 208 16.19 2.20 -12.62
C THR A 208 16.55 3.58 -12.13
N TYR A 209 17.00 3.71 -10.87
CA TYR A 209 17.48 5.01 -10.43
C TYR A 209 18.65 4.94 -9.45
N SER A 210 19.37 6.06 -9.40
CA SER A 210 20.32 6.39 -8.34
C SER A 210 20.03 7.79 -7.82
N ALA A 211 20.37 8.04 -6.57
CA ALA A 211 20.22 9.36 -5.98
C ALA A 211 21.40 9.69 -5.06
N HIS A 212 21.83 10.94 -5.13
CA HIS A 212 22.64 11.60 -4.12
C HIS A 212 21.76 12.66 -3.45
N VAL A 213 21.67 12.64 -2.13
CA VAL A 213 20.77 13.52 -1.38
C VAL A 213 21.53 14.19 -0.26
N THR A 214 21.54 15.53 -0.26
CA THR A 214 22.08 16.33 0.86
C THR A 214 20.95 16.88 1.72
N SER A 215 21.16 16.89 3.03
CA SER A 215 20.18 17.35 4.03
C SER A 215 20.88 17.96 5.24
N ARG A 216 20.11 18.36 6.24
CA ARG A 216 20.65 18.69 7.55
C ARG A 216 21.28 17.45 8.19
N PRO A 217 22.39 17.58 8.96
CA PRO A 217 23.17 16.42 9.43
C PRO A 217 22.54 15.65 10.59
N ASP A 218 21.44 16.13 11.16
CA ASP A 218 20.79 15.52 12.32
C ASP A 218 19.59 14.63 11.97
N VAL A 219 19.24 14.50 10.66
CA VAL A 219 18.21 13.58 10.18
C VAL A 219 18.82 12.47 9.33
N MET A 220 18.22 11.29 9.36
CA MET A 220 18.50 10.20 8.44
C MET A 220 17.61 10.38 7.20
N VAL A 221 18.19 10.25 6.00
CA VAL A 221 17.45 10.19 4.74
C VAL A 221 17.33 8.74 4.29
N LEU A 222 16.17 8.36 3.80
CA LEU A 222 15.85 7.03 3.26
C LEU A 222 15.14 7.18 1.91
N MET A 223 15.33 6.22 1.02
CA MET A 223 14.62 6.15 -0.27
C MET A 223 14.13 4.72 -0.55
N SER A 224 13.22 4.57 -1.53
CA SER A 224 12.81 3.27 -2.07
C SER A 224 13.96 2.61 -2.86
N ALA A 225 15.07 2.35 -2.19
CA ALA A 225 16.33 1.88 -2.74
C ALA A 225 17.13 1.08 -1.70
N ASP A 226 18.39 0.79 -1.98
CA ASP A 226 19.30 0.29 -0.95
C ASP A 226 19.52 1.37 0.11
N ASN A 227 19.20 1.06 1.37
CA ASN A 227 19.43 1.91 2.53
C ASN A 227 20.46 1.20 3.43
N ASP A 228 21.57 1.87 3.76
CA ASP A 228 22.58 1.31 4.68
C ASP A 228 22.15 1.56 6.13
N PRO A 229 21.82 0.51 6.92
CA PRO A 229 21.47 0.66 8.33
C PRO A 229 22.60 1.21 9.21
N LYS A 230 23.81 1.28 8.69
CA LYS A 230 25.01 1.79 9.39
C LYS A 230 25.48 3.14 8.86
N ALA A 231 24.75 3.73 7.92
CA ALA A 231 25.09 5.05 7.39
C ALA A 231 25.20 6.08 8.53
N ALA A 232 26.21 6.93 8.44
CA ALA A 232 26.33 8.05 9.37
C ALA A 232 25.23 9.07 9.14
N ARG A 233 24.81 9.77 10.18
CA ARG A 233 23.97 10.96 10.05
C ARG A 233 24.90 12.16 9.89
N ASP A 234 25.31 12.41 8.65
CA ASP A 234 26.22 13.51 8.28
C ASP A 234 25.62 14.48 7.28
N GLY A 235 24.42 14.17 6.81
CA GLY A 235 23.69 14.98 5.85
C GLY A 235 24.03 14.68 4.38
N ASP A 236 24.78 13.62 4.11
CA ASP A 236 25.20 13.22 2.76
C ASP A 236 24.88 11.73 2.52
N TYR A 237 23.96 11.44 1.59
CA TYR A 237 23.41 10.10 1.40
C TYR A 237 23.40 9.71 -0.07
N SER A 238 23.74 8.46 -0.36
CA SER A 238 23.69 7.89 -1.72
C SER A 238 22.81 6.65 -1.77
N PHE A 239 22.00 6.54 -2.82
CA PHE A 239 21.02 5.47 -3.00
C PHE A 239 21.13 4.85 -4.38
N LYS A 240 20.75 3.57 -4.50
CA LYS A 240 20.65 2.86 -5.76
C LYS A 240 19.47 1.91 -5.76
N MET A 241 18.67 1.97 -6.83
CA MET A 241 17.58 1.04 -7.14
C MET A 241 17.88 0.38 -8.48
N PRO A 242 18.45 -0.82 -8.47
CA PRO A 242 18.86 -1.50 -9.71
C PRO A 242 17.71 -2.18 -10.46
N GLU A 243 16.59 -2.45 -9.79
CA GLU A 243 15.39 -2.98 -10.40
C GLU A 243 14.53 -1.85 -10.96
N PRO A 244 13.94 -2.00 -12.18
CA PRO A 244 13.13 -0.96 -12.77
C PRO A 244 11.77 -0.83 -12.07
N ILE A 245 11.45 0.37 -11.60
CA ILE A 245 10.19 0.71 -10.92
C ILE A 245 9.40 1.75 -11.69
N PRO A 246 8.06 1.78 -11.58
CA PRO A 246 7.26 2.90 -12.03
C PRO A 246 7.40 4.11 -11.09
N SER A 247 7.02 5.29 -11.59
CA SER A 247 7.18 6.57 -10.89
C SER A 247 6.50 6.63 -9.52
N TYR A 248 5.31 6.03 -9.38
CA TYR A 248 4.54 6.07 -8.14
C TYR A 248 5.21 5.33 -6.97
N LEU A 249 6.21 4.47 -7.26
CA LEU A 249 7.02 3.76 -6.26
C LEU A 249 8.33 4.50 -5.90
N LEU A 250 8.62 5.63 -6.53
CA LEU A 250 9.74 6.48 -6.14
C LEU A 250 9.40 7.20 -4.84
N ALA A 251 10.14 6.92 -3.78
CA ALA A 251 9.87 7.46 -2.46
C ALA A 251 11.12 7.99 -1.77
N ILE A 252 10.94 9.03 -0.95
CA ILE A 252 11.95 9.63 -0.09
C ILE A 252 11.33 9.97 1.27
N ALA A 253 12.10 9.78 2.34
CA ALA A 253 11.76 10.25 3.67
C ALA A 253 13.01 10.73 4.40
N ALA A 254 12.85 11.69 5.31
CA ALA A 254 13.93 12.16 6.17
C ALA A 254 13.40 12.55 7.55
N GLY A 255 14.08 12.06 8.61
CA GLY A 255 13.64 12.31 9.98
C GLY A 255 14.56 11.68 11.03
N ASP A 256 14.14 11.76 12.29
CA ASP A 256 14.83 11.09 13.39
C ASP A 256 14.45 9.61 13.43
N VAL A 257 15.00 8.80 12.54
CA VAL A 257 14.71 7.37 12.48
C VAL A 257 15.92 6.52 12.77
N VAL A 258 15.68 5.37 13.41
CA VAL A 258 16.69 4.34 13.70
C VAL A 258 16.25 3.02 13.11
N PHE A 259 17.22 2.15 12.80
CA PHE A 259 16.96 0.83 12.26
C PHE A 259 16.92 -0.25 13.32
N LYS A 260 15.94 -1.14 13.24
CA LYS A 260 15.86 -2.39 14.02
C LYS A 260 15.77 -3.59 13.06
N PRO A 261 16.73 -4.53 13.10
CA PRO A 261 16.66 -5.72 12.26
C PRO A 261 15.56 -6.67 12.74
N ILE A 262 14.86 -7.29 11.80
CA ILE A 262 13.90 -8.39 12.03
C ILE A 262 14.51 -9.71 11.55
N SER A 263 15.11 -9.71 10.37
CA SER A 263 15.80 -10.88 9.80
C SER A 263 17.07 -10.45 9.04
N ALA A 264 17.70 -11.39 8.34
CA ALA A 264 18.84 -11.08 7.48
C ALA A 264 18.48 -10.14 6.31
N ARG A 265 17.22 -10.17 5.85
CA ARG A 265 16.75 -9.40 4.70
C ARG A 265 15.55 -8.49 4.99
N SER A 266 15.18 -8.33 6.27
CA SER A 266 14.12 -7.41 6.66
C SER A 266 14.43 -6.67 7.96
N GLY A 267 13.88 -5.48 8.10
CA GLY A 267 13.98 -4.66 9.29
C GLY A 267 12.95 -3.54 9.28
N VAL A 268 12.98 -2.72 10.33
CA VAL A 268 12.12 -1.57 10.47
C VAL A 268 12.90 -0.32 10.81
N TRP A 269 12.61 0.75 10.11
CA TRP A 269 13.00 2.11 10.42
C TRP A 269 11.85 2.79 11.14
N ALA A 270 12.11 3.46 12.22
CA ALA A 270 11.10 4.23 12.96
C ALA A 270 11.76 5.27 13.85
N GLU A 271 11.00 6.25 14.31
CA GLU A 271 11.47 7.14 15.36
C GLU A 271 11.85 6.34 16.60
N PRO A 272 12.89 6.75 17.39
CA PRO A 272 13.44 5.95 18.48
C PRO A 272 12.41 5.41 19.49
N ALA A 273 11.38 6.19 19.82
CA ALA A 273 10.34 5.78 20.77
C ALA A 273 9.39 4.69 20.22
N MET A 274 9.33 4.54 18.89
CA MET A 274 8.46 3.58 18.21
C MET A 274 9.21 2.31 17.75
N ALA A 275 10.53 2.39 17.55
CA ALA A 275 11.30 1.38 16.84
C ALA A 275 11.21 -0.03 17.44
N ASP A 276 11.29 -0.17 18.78
CA ASP A 276 11.20 -1.47 19.45
C ASP A 276 9.78 -2.05 19.39
N LYS A 277 8.76 -1.21 19.51
CA LYS A 277 7.35 -1.63 19.36
C LYS A 277 7.07 -2.11 17.95
N ALA A 278 7.54 -1.36 16.94
CA ALA A 278 7.38 -1.72 15.54
C ALA A 278 8.11 -3.03 15.19
N ALA A 279 9.36 -3.20 15.64
CA ALA A 279 10.11 -4.44 15.42
C ALA A 279 9.42 -5.65 16.04
N LYS A 280 8.80 -5.49 17.23
CA LYS A 280 8.05 -6.55 17.89
C LYS A 280 6.74 -6.87 17.16
N GLU A 281 6.00 -5.85 16.74
CA GLU A 281 4.74 -6.03 16.01
C GLU A 281 4.98 -6.75 14.67
N PHE A 282 6.06 -6.40 13.96
CA PHE A 282 6.37 -6.91 12.63
C PHE A 282 7.31 -8.12 12.61
N GLU A 283 7.57 -8.77 13.75
CA GLU A 283 8.55 -9.87 13.85
C GLU A 283 8.26 -11.09 12.96
N ASP A 284 7.02 -11.25 12.47
CA ASP A 284 6.64 -12.35 11.59
C ASP A 284 6.90 -12.07 10.08
N THR A 285 7.44 -10.91 9.73
CA THR A 285 7.70 -10.50 8.33
C THR A 285 8.47 -11.56 7.53
N GLU A 286 9.54 -12.16 8.09
CA GLU A 286 10.31 -13.20 7.38
C GLU A 286 9.48 -14.46 7.10
N LYS A 287 8.56 -14.82 8.00
CA LYS A 287 7.66 -15.95 7.79
C LYS A 287 6.65 -15.64 6.68
N MET A 288 6.17 -14.39 6.61
CA MET A 288 5.29 -13.92 5.53
C MET A 288 5.99 -13.99 4.18
N ILE A 289 7.25 -13.52 4.10
CA ILE A 289 8.08 -13.62 2.88
C ILE A 289 8.20 -15.09 2.45
N GLY A 290 8.56 -15.99 3.38
CA GLY A 290 8.70 -17.42 3.09
C GLY A 290 7.40 -18.10 2.66
N ALA A 291 6.25 -17.67 3.17
CA ALA A 291 4.93 -18.16 2.74
C ALA A 291 4.60 -17.71 1.31
N ALA A 292 4.81 -16.43 1.00
CA ALA A 292 4.59 -15.89 -0.34
C ALA A 292 5.53 -16.51 -1.38
N GLU A 293 6.81 -16.69 -1.06
CA GLU A 293 7.80 -17.32 -1.96
C GLU A 293 7.43 -18.74 -2.36
N LYS A 294 6.86 -19.52 -1.46
CA LYS A 294 6.39 -20.89 -1.76
C LYS A 294 5.30 -20.90 -2.82
N LEU A 295 4.40 -19.93 -2.79
CA LEU A 295 3.24 -19.86 -3.69
C LEU A 295 3.58 -19.15 -5.00
N TYR A 296 4.28 -18.01 -4.93
CA TYR A 296 4.36 -17.05 -6.03
C TYR A 296 5.78 -16.87 -6.59
N GLY A 297 6.76 -17.63 -6.09
CA GLY A 297 8.15 -17.55 -6.53
C GLY A 297 9.00 -16.58 -5.70
N PRO A 298 10.31 -16.47 -5.98
CA PRO A 298 11.25 -15.78 -5.11
C PRO A 298 10.96 -14.29 -4.97
N TYR A 299 11.21 -13.74 -3.80
CA TYR A 299 11.24 -12.31 -3.55
C TYR A 299 12.41 -11.68 -4.35
N ARG A 300 12.13 -10.73 -5.23
CA ARG A 300 13.09 -10.24 -6.24
C ARG A 300 13.66 -8.85 -5.95
N TRP A 301 13.36 -8.28 -4.78
CA TRP A 301 13.72 -6.91 -4.43
C TRP A 301 14.91 -6.80 -3.46
N GLY A 302 15.59 -7.91 -3.14
CA GLY A 302 16.72 -7.94 -2.21
C GLY A 302 16.29 -7.86 -0.75
N ARG A 303 16.12 -6.66 -0.18
CA ARG A 303 15.63 -6.43 1.18
C ARG A 303 14.17 -5.98 1.19
N TYR A 304 13.46 -6.35 2.25
CA TYR A 304 12.14 -5.84 2.59
C TYR A 304 12.22 -5.10 3.93
N ASP A 305 12.47 -3.81 3.88
CA ASP A 305 12.46 -2.96 5.06
C ASP A 305 11.18 -2.11 5.09
N MET A 306 10.74 -1.77 6.29
CA MET A 306 9.56 -0.94 6.53
C MET A 306 9.97 0.36 7.21
N LEU A 307 9.29 1.46 6.88
CA LEU A 307 9.41 2.73 7.60
C LEU A 307 8.07 3.06 8.25
N VAL A 308 8.05 3.10 9.58
CA VAL A 308 6.88 3.62 10.32
C VAL A 308 6.89 5.13 10.23
N LEU A 309 5.90 5.68 9.57
CA LEU A 309 5.72 7.11 9.38
C LEU A 309 5.01 7.77 10.57
N PRO A 310 5.07 9.10 10.69
CA PRO A 310 4.24 9.84 11.64
C PRO A 310 2.73 9.63 11.42
N PRO A 311 1.88 9.88 12.44
CA PRO A 311 0.43 9.64 12.40
C PRO A 311 -0.34 10.39 11.30
N SER A 312 0.27 11.38 10.67
CA SER A 312 -0.28 12.14 9.55
C SER A 312 -0.38 11.35 8.24
N PHE A 313 0.30 10.20 8.13
CA PHE A 313 0.31 9.40 6.91
C PHE A 313 -1.12 9.02 6.49
N PRO A 314 -1.54 9.32 5.22
CA PRO A 314 -2.95 9.27 4.83
C PRO A 314 -3.48 7.86 4.54
N PHE A 315 -2.60 6.88 4.36
CA PHE A 315 -2.94 5.49 4.01
C PHE A 315 -2.59 4.50 5.13
N GLY A 316 -2.84 3.22 4.89
CA GLY A 316 -2.41 2.13 5.74
C GLY A 316 -0.92 1.85 5.56
N GLY A 317 -0.52 1.65 4.33
CA GLY A 317 0.85 1.49 3.88
C GLY A 317 1.07 2.12 2.52
N MET A 318 2.29 1.96 2.01
CA MET A 318 2.68 2.24 0.64
C MET A 318 3.80 1.29 0.27
N GLU A 319 3.60 0.57 -0.80
CA GLU A 319 4.37 -0.57 -1.24
C GLU A 319 5.75 -0.22 -1.86
N ASN A 320 6.34 0.89 -1.53
CA ASN A 320 7.64 1.29 -2.08
C ASN A 320 8.67 0.17 -1.94
N PRO A 321 9.25 -0.36 -3.04
CA PRO A 321 10.19 -1.47 -2.97
C PRO A 321 11.38 -1.14 -2.08
N ARG A 322 11.82 -2.11 -1.26
CA ARG A 322 12.93 -2.00 -0.30
C ARG A 322 12.68 -1.04 0.87
N LEU A 323 11.60 -0.24 0.86
CA LEU A 323 11.23 0.68 1.93
C LEU A 323 9.71 0.89 1.94
N THR A 324 8.98 -0.13 2.33
CA THR A 324 7.53 -0.02 2.54
C THR A 324 7.22 1.01 3.62
N PHE A 325 6.33 1.96 3.32
CA PHE A 325 5.84 2.88 4.34
C PHE A 325 4.67 2.23 5.09
N ALA A 326 4.62 2.43 6.40
CA ALA A 326 3.56 1.90 7.26
C ALA A 326 3.03 2.97 8.21
N THR A 327 1.71 2.99 8.41
CA THR A 327 1.08 3.83 9.43
C THR A 327 1.41 3.34 10.83
N PRO A 328 1.62 4.21 11.82
CA PRO A 328 1.77 3.78 13.21
C PRO A 328 0.48 3.18 13.79
N THR A 329 -0.68 3.39 13.15
CA THR A 329 -1.97 2.86 13.62
C THR A 329 -2.08 1.33 13.52
N VAL A 330 -1.15 0.66 12.84
CA VAL A 330 -1.06 -0.81 12.79
C VAL A 330 -0.37 -1.40 14.02
N ILE A 331 0.39 -0.59 14.77
CA ILE A 331 1.14 -1.03 15.95
C ILE A 331 0.22 -0.95 17.18
N VAL A 332 -0.55 -2.02 17.39
CA VAL A 332 -1.52 -2.13 18.50
C VAL A 332 -1.02 -3.05 19.62
N GLY A 333 0.07 -3.80 19.41
CA GLY A 333 0.75 -4.60 20.43
C GLY A 333 0.28 -6.05 20.53
N ASP A 334 -0.67 -6.48 19.71
CA ASP A 334 -1.24 -7.84 19.70
C ASP A 334 -1.21 -8.53 18.32
N LYS A 335 -0.58 -7.87 17.34
CA LYS A 335 -0.48 -8.32 15.95
C LYS A 335 -1.82 -8.51 15.21
N SER A 336 -2.92 -8.01 15.75
CA SER A 336 -4.25 -8.18 15.14
C SER A 336 -4.42 -7.40 13.83
N LEU A 337 -3.53 -6.46 13.52
CA LEU A 337 -3.55 -5.63 12.32
C LEU A 337 -2.36 -5.87 11.37
N VAL A 338 -1.56 -6.93 11.59
CA VAL A 338 -0.36 -7.21 10.76
C VAL A 338 -0.71 -7.75 9.36
N SER A 339 -1.97 -8.01 9.07
CA SER A 339 -2.42 -8.26 7.69
C SER A 339 -2.10 -7.09 6.75
N LEU A 340 -1.97 -5.86 7.29
CA LEU A 340 -1.42 -4.74 6.53
C LEU A 340 0.02 -5.04 6.05
N VAL A 341 0.89 -5.57 6.92
CA VAL A 341 2.25 -5.95 6.52
C VAL A 341 2.23 -7.03 5.45
N ALA A 342 1.30 -8.00 5.56
CA ALA A 342 1.11 -9.03 4.53
C ALA A 342 0.63 -8.41 3.20
N HIS A 343 -0.22 -7.38 3.24
CA HIS A 343 -0.68 -6.62 2.08
C HIS A 343 0.50 -5.91 1.38
N GLU A 344 1.22 -5.08 2.12
CA GLU A 344 2.35 -4.33 1.56
C GLU A 344 3.47 -5.26 1.05
N LEU A 345 3.68 -6.39 1.71
CA LEU A 345 4.61 -7.41 1.22
C LEU A 345 4.11 -8.08 -0.06
N ALA A 346 2.80 -8.36 -0.16
CA ALA A 346 2.19 -9.00 -1.33
C ALA A 346 2.37 -8.15 -2.61
N HIS A 347 2.45 -6.84 -2.46
CA HIS A 347 2.80 -5.94 -3.56
C HIS A 347 4.16 -6.26 -4.21
N SER A 348 5.05 -6.95 -3.53
CA SER A 348 6.32 -7.39 -4.13
C SER A 348 6.14 -8.32 -5.33
N TRP A 349 4.97 -8.92 -5.50
CA TRP A 349 4.55 -9.70 -6.68
C TRP A 349 3.51 -8.98 -7.52
N SER A 350 2.50 -8.37 -6.88
CA SER A 350 1.45 -7.61 -7.55
C SER A 350 1.60 -6.11 -7.25
N GLY A 351 1.57 -5.27 -8.26
CA GLY A 351 1.86 -3.84 -8.13
C GLY A 351 3.32 -3.51 -8.46
N ASN A 352 4.27 -4.08 -7.74
CA ASN A 352 5.69 -3.79 -7.95
C ASN A 352 6.30 -4.64 -9.08
N LEU A 353 6.18 -5.96 -9.03
CA LEU A 353 6.74 -6.84 -10.05
C LEU A 353 5.91 -6.82 -11.34
N VAL A 354 4.60 -7.01 -11.21
CA VAL A 354 3.63 -6.86 -12.28
C VAL A 354 2.74 -5.68 -11.94
N THR A 355 2.89 -4.59 -12.67
CA THR A 355 2.21 -3.31 -12.41
C THR A 355 1.00 -3.15 -13.34
N ASN A 356 -0.06 -2.48 -12.90
CA ASN A 356 -1.13 -2.00 -13.78
C ASN A 356 -0.56 -0.99 -14.78
N ALA A 357 -0.94 -1.07 -16.06
CA ALA A 357 -0.41 -0.19 -17.10
C ALA A 357 -1.04 1.21 -17.08
N SER A 358 -2.22 1.34 -16.48
CA SER A 358 -2.92 2.61 -16.27
C SER A 358 -3.74 2.53 -14.98
N TRP A 359 -4.19 3.67 -14.46
CA TRP A 359 -4.93 3.72 -13.20
C TRP A 359 -6.34 3.11 -13.30
N LYS A 360 -6.94 3.03 -14.48
CA LYS A 360 -8.20 2.29 -14.69
C LYS A 360 -8.04 0.77 -14.50
N ASP A 361 -6.80 0.26 -14.57
CA ASP A 361 -6.47 -1.15 -14.37
C ASP A 361 -5.98 -1.45 -12.95
N ILE A 362 -6.18 -0.56 -11.99
CA ILE A 362 -5.63 -0.63 -10.62
C ILE A 362 -6.01 -1.92 -9.87
N TRP A 363 -7.12 -2.59 -10.22
CA TRP A 363 -7.48 -3.86 -9.62
C TRP A 363 -6.47 -4.99 -9.89
N LEU A 364 -5.66 -4.88 -10.99
CA LEU A 364 -4.54 -5.80 -11.27
C LEU A 364 -3.41 -5.66 -10.24
N ASN A 365 -3.31 -4.50 -9.60
CA ASN A 365 -2.43 -4.25 -8.47
C ASN A 365 -3.14 -4.69 -7.18
N GLU A 366 -4.16 -3.97 -6.75
CA GLU A 366 -4.76 -4.07 -5.42
C GLU A 366 -5.56 -5.35 -5.20
N GLY A 367 -6.31 -5.80 -6.20
CA GLY A 367 -7.12 -7.02 -6.09
C GLY A 367 -6.27 -8.28 -5.97
N PHE A 368 -5.19 -8.37 -6.74
CA PHE A 368 -4.23 -9.47 -6.63
C PHE A 368 -3.50 -9.41 -5.28
N THR A 369 -3.09 -8.23 -4.86
CA THR A 369 -2.42 -8.01 -3.58
C THR A 369 -3.29 -8.42 -2.40
N THR A 370 -4.56 -8.01 -2.39
CA THR A 370 -5.53 -8.40 -1.35
C THR A 370 -5.78 -9.91 -1.34
N TYR A 371 -5.81 -10.56 -2.51
CA TYR A 371 -5.88 -12.02 -2.58
C TYR A 371 -4.63 -12.68 -2.00
N VAL A 372 -3.43 -12.22 -2.38
CA VAL A 372 -2.15 -12.75 -1.88
C VAL A 372 -2.00 -12.50 -0.38
N GLN A 373 -2.38 -11.34 0.13
CA GLN A 373 -2.46 -11.01 1.56
C GLN A 373 -3.27 -12.09 2.31
N ALA A 374 -4.48 -12.38 1.85
CA ALA A 374 -5.34 -13.38 2.49
C ALA A 374 -4.72 -14.78 2.49
N ARG A 375 -3.96 -15.16 1.44
CA ARG A 375 -3.22 -16.43 1.38
C ARG A 375 -2.03 -16.46 2.34
N ILE A 376 -1.33 -15.33 2.55
CA ILE A 376 -0.28 -15.19 3.57
C ILE A 376 -0.89 -15.27 4.97
N THR A 377 -1.98 -14.55 5.24
CA THR A 377 -2.72 -14.58 6.50
C THR A 377 -3.17 -16.01 6.83
N GLU A 378 -3.74 -16.71 5.87
CA GLU A 378 -4.15 -18.11 6.03
C GLU A 378 -2.98 -19.02 6.41
N ALA A 379 -1.83 -18.85 5.75
CA ALA A 379 -0.66 -19.70 5.97
C ALA A 379 -0.01 -19.50 7.36
N LEU A 380 -0.07 -18.29 7.92
CA LEU A 380 0.57 -17.95 9.19
C LEU A 380 -0.39 -17.97 10.39
N TYR A 381 -1.60 -17.48 10.19
CA TYR A 381 -2.56 -17.23 11.27
C TYR A 381 -3.81 -18.11 11.17
N GLY A 382 -3.88 -18.96 10.13
CA GLY A 382 -4.94 -19.93 9.94
C GLY A 382 -6.12 -19.42 9.11
N VAL A 383 -6.90 -20.40 8.63
CA VAL A 383 -8.05 -20.16 7.73
C VAL A 383 -9.08 -19.24 8.39
N GLU A 384 -9.33 -19.40 9.70
CA GLU A 384 -10.36 -18.63 10.40
C GLU A 384 -10.06 -17.13 10.43
N MET A 385 -8.79 -16.74 10.67
CA MET A 385 -8.38 -15.35 10.61
C MET A 385 -8.59 -14.76 9.20
N ALA A 386 -8.17 -15.47 8.16
CA ALA A 386 -8.37 -15.03 6.79
C ALA A 386 -9.86 -14.92 6.40
N GLU A 387 -10.72 -15.81 6.90
CA GLU A 387 -12.17 -15.74 6.68
C GLU A 387 -12.81 -14.57 7.44
N MET A 388 -12.38 -14.26 8.66
CA MET A 388 -12.83 -13.08 9.39
C MET A 388 -12.51 -11.79 8.63
N GLU A 389 -11.28 -11.63 8.15
CA GLU A 389 -10.86 -10.47 7.37
C GLU A 389 -11.67 -10.36 6.07
N ARG A 390 -11.81 -11.45 5.31
CA ARG A 390 -12.63 -11.46 4.08
C ARG A 390 -14.10 -11.11 4.35
N GLU A 391 -14.70 -11.59 5.43
CA GLU A 391 -16.11 -11.29 5.76
C GLU A 391 -16.30 -9.81 6.11
N ILE A 392 -15.34 -9.19 6.83
CA ILE A 392 -15.33 -7.74 7.11
C ILE A 392 -15.21 -6.96 5.79
N ASP A 393 -14.18 -7.27 4.98
CA ASP A 393 -13.90 -6.56 3.73
C ASP A 393 -15.07 -6.66 2.75
N GLN A 394 -15.67 -7.85 2.59
CA GLN A 394 -16.87 -8.03 1.77
C GLN A 394 -18.06 -7.23 2.30
N GLY A 395 -18.20 -7.12 3.62
CA GLY A 395 -19.22 -6.29 4.26
C GLY A 395 -19.02 -4.80 3.97
N ASP A 396 -17.80 -4.31 4.07
CA ASP A 396 -17.42 -2.93 3.79
C ASP A 396 -17.63 -2.59 2.29
N LEU A 397 -17.20 -3.47 1.37
CA LEU A 397 -17.48 -3.34 -0.06
C LEU A 397 -18.99 -3.26 -0.36
N LEU A 398 -19.78 -4.16 0.21
CA LEU A 398 -21.23 -4.18 0.00
C LEU A 398 -21.93 -2.94 0.58
N ALA A 399 -21.33 -2.26 1.54
CA ALA A 399 -21.81 -0.98 2.04
C ALA A 399 -21.43 0.16 1.07
N GLU A 400 -20.18 0.20 0.60
CA GLU A 400 -19.65 1.25 -0.28
C GLU A 400 -20.36 1.30 -1.63
N VAL A 401 -20.57 0.14 -2.27
CA VAL A 401 -21.20 0.08 -3.62
C VAL A 401 -22.64 0.60 -3.65
N LYS A 402 -23.33 0.73 -2.52
CA LYS A 402 -24.70 1.26 -2.49
C LYS A 402 -24.77 2.73 -2.90
N ASP A 403 -23.73 3.49 -2.57
CA ASP A 403 -23.65 4.93 -2.80
C ASP A 403 -22.76 5.27 -4.01
N MET A 404 -22.18 4.25 -4.66
CA MET A 404 -21.24 4.38 -5.76
C MET A 404 -21.96 4.35 -7.12
N ALA A 405 -21.49 5.16 -8.08
CA ALA A 405 -22.02 5.12 -9.45
C ALA A 405 -21.81 3.73 -10.07
N PRO A 406 -22.78 3.20 -10.85
CA PRO A 406 -22.67 1.85 -11.43
C PRO A 406 -21.40 1.62 -12.26
N ALA A 407 -20.94 2.64 -12.99
CA ALA A 407 -19.72 2.54 -13.81
C ALA A 407 -18.45 2.31 -12.99
N ASP A 408 -18.39 2.86 -11.76
CA ASP A 408 -17.25 2.75 -10.85
C ASP A 408 -17.26 1.43 -10.06
N GLN A 409 -18.32 0.65 -10.17
CA GLN A 409 -18.44 -0.67 -9.53
C GLN A 409 -17.85 -1.81 -10.39
N ALA A 410 -17.35 -1.53 -11.59
CA ALA A 410 -16.68 -2.50 -12.46
C ALA A 410 -15.18 -2.61 -12.12
N LEU A 411 -14.59 -3.81 -12.27
CA LEU A 411 -13.13 -3.97 -12.17
C LEU A 411 -12.42 -3.37 -13.38
N ALA A 412 -12.94 -3.62 -14.58
CA ALA A 412 -12.50 -2.96 -15.81
C ALA A 412 -13.17 -1.58 -15.86
N LEU A 413 -12.56 -0.60 -15.21
CA LEU A 413 -13.08 0.77 -15.19
C LEU A 413 -13.13 1.36 -16.61
N PRO A 414 -14.13 2.21 -16.91
CA PRO A 414 -14.09 3.04 -18.11
C PRO A 414 -12.88 3.99 -18.05
N PRO A 415 -12.52 4.62 -19.20
CA PRO A 415 -11.52 5.68 -19.19
C PRO A 415 -11.79 6.71 -18.08
N LEU A 416 -10.76 7.04 -17.31
CA LEU A 416 -10.87 8.01 -16.20
C LEU A 416 -11.07 9.44 -16.72
N ALA A 417 -10.68 9.71 -17.98
CA ALA A 417 -10.79 11.01 -18.63
C ALA A 417 -10.13 12.14 -17.81
N GLU A 418 -10.92 13.10 -17.35
CA GLU A 418 -10.45 14.25 -16.55
C GLU A 418 -10.51 14.00 -15.02
N ARG A 419 -10.87 12.79 -14.60
CA ARG A 419 -10.98 12.43 -13.19
C ARG A 419 -9.61 12.24 -12.54
N ASP A 420 -9.54 12.53 -11.24
CA ASP A 420 -8.35 12.23 -10.44
C ASP A 420 -8.18 10.71 -10.33
N PRO A 421 -7.01 10.14 -10.69
CA PRO A 421 -6.76 8.72 -10.55
C PRO A 421 -6.91 8.17 -9.12
N ASP A 422 -6.76 8.99 -8.09
CA ASP A 422 -7.01 8.60 -6.70
C ASP A 422 -8.46 8.14 -6.47
N GLU A 423 -9.41 8.55 -7.32
CA GLU A 423 -10.80 8.08 -7.26
C GLU A 423 -10.97 6.60 -7.66
N ALA A 424 -10.00 6.02 -8.38
CA ALA A 424 -10.00 4.60 -8.73
C ALA A 424 -9.59 3.69 -7.56
N LEU A 425 -9.00 4.24 -6.50
CA LEU A 425 -8.58 3.53 -5.28
C LEU A 425 -9.80 3.30 -4.35
N SER A 426 -10.68 2.39 -4.73
CA SER A 426 -11.91 2.05 -4.01
C SER A 426 -11.93 0.57 -3.61
N GLN A 427 -12.79 0.17 -2.67
CA GLN A 427 -12.97 -1.23 -2.27
C GLN A 427 -13.29 -2.16 -3.45
N VAL A 428 -13.77 -1.60 -4.57
CA VAL A 428 -13.98 -2.38 -5.79
C VAL A 428 -12.65 -2.91 -6.31
N ALA A 429 -11.62 -2.09 -6.42
CA ALA A 429 -10.31 -2.54 -6.90
C ALA A 429 -9.71 -3.61 -5.98
N TYR A 430 -9.76 -3.39 -4.66
CA TYR A 430 -9.20 -4.28 -3.63
C TYR A 430 -10.03 -5.55 -3.46
N VAL A 431 -11.24 -5.40 -2.95
CA VAL A 431 -12.04 -6.51 -2.43
C VAL A 431 -12.77 -7.25 -3.54
N LYS A 432 -13.43 -6.55 -4.49
CA LYS A 432 -14.06 -7.23 -5.64
C LYS A 432 -13.00 -7.92 -6.51
N GLY A 433 -11.82 -7.29 -6.69
CA GLY A 433 -10.69 -7.89 -7.40
C GLY A 433 -10.22 -9.19 -6.74
N ALA A 434 -9.97 -9.17 -5.43
CA ALA A 434 -9.60 -10.36 -4.66
C ALA A 434 -10.68 -11.43 -4.69
N TRP A 435 -11.96 -11.03 -4.61
CA TRP A 435 -13.09 -11.95 -4.65
C TRP A 435 -13.24 -12.65 -6.01
N PHE A 436 -12.92 -11.95 -7.10
CA PHE A 436 -12.83 -12.56 -8.42
C PHE A 436 -11.73 -13.63 -8.48
N LEU A 437 -10.53 -13.36 -7.95
CA LEU A 437 -9.45 -14.34 -7.89
C LEU A 437 -9.82 -15.54 -6.99
N GLN A 438 -10.46 -15.29 -5.85
CA GLN A 438 -10.97 -16.34 -4.98
C GLN A 438 -12.04 -17.19 -5.69
N PHE A 439 -12.93 -16.58 -6.49
CA PHE A 439 -13.88 -17.32 -7.33
C PHE A 439 -13.16 -18.26 -8.32
N LEU A 440 -12.11 -17.78 -8.98
CA LEU A 440 -11.31 -18.63 -9.87
C LEU A 440 -10.63 -19.77 -9.08
N GLU A 441 -10.01 -19.49 -7.93
CA GLU A 441 -9.42 -20.50 -7.05
C GLU A 441 -10.44 -21.57 -6.67
N GLN A 442 -11.65 -21.18 -6.26
CA GLN A 442 -12.72 -22.11 -5.86
C GLN A 442 -13.20 -23.00 -7.01
N ARG A 443 -13.23 -22.47 -8.24
CA ARG A 443 -13.72 -23.20 -9.42
C ARG A 443 -12.67 -24.17 -9.99
N PHE A 444 -11.38 -23.80 -9.96
CA PHE A 444 -10.30 -24.61 -10.53
C PHE A 444 -9.57 -25.47 -9.48
N GLY A 445 -9.67 -25.10 -8.21
CA GLY A 445 -8.86 -25.66 -7.12
C GLY A 445 -7.43 -25.14 -7.09
N ARG A 446 -6.81 -25.16 -5.93
CA ARG A 446 -5.45 -24.61 -5.69
C ARG A 446 -4.37 -25.29 -6.52
N GLU A 447 -4.48 -26.60 -6.75
CA GLU A 447 -3.50 -27.35 -7.55
C GLU A 447 -3.37 -26.84 -8.99
N VAL A 448 -4.45 -26.25 -9.53
CA VAL A 448 -4.49 -25.67 -10.88
C VAL A 448 -4.25 -24.16 -10.82
N PHE A 449 -4.89 -23.48 -9.87
CA PHE A 449 -4.89 -22.02 -9.81
C PHE A 449 -3.55 -21.43 -9.32
N ASP A 450 -2.91 -22.02 -8.29
CA ASP A 450 -1.65 -21.48 -7.77
C ASP A 450 -0.51 -21.48 -8.83
N PRO A 451 -0.30 -22.55 -9.62
CA PRO A 451 0.66 -22.52 -10.74
C PRO A 451 0.30 -21.51 -11.83
N PHE A 452 -0.99 -21.30 -12.14
CA PHE A 452 -1.44 -20.28 -13.08
C PHE A 452 -1.07 -18.88 -12.59
N LEU A 453 -1.37 -18.56 -11.34
CA LEU A 453 -1.10 -17.24 -10.76
C LEU A 453 0.41 -16.97 -10.64
N ARG A 454 1.18 -17.98 -10.23
CA ARG A 454 2.64 -17.90 -10.25
C ARG A 454 3.17 -17.64 -11.67
N GLY A 455 2.65 -18.32 -12.66
CA GLY A 455 3.00 -18.10 -14.06
C GLY A 455 2.70 -16.68 -14.55
N TRP A 456 1.60 -16.07 -14.08
CA TRP A 456 1.30 -14.67 -14.35
C TRP A 456 2.41 -13.75 -13.85
N PHE A 457 2.86 -13.90 -12.60
CA PHE A 457 3.94 -13.09 -12.02
C PHE A 457 5.30 -13.35 -12.69
N ASP A 458 5.61 -14.59 -13.02
CA ASP A 458 6.89 -14.94 -13.64
C ASP A 458 6.98 -14.45 -15.10
N ASP A 459 5.90 -14.59 -15.89
CA ASP A 459 5.86 -14.21 -17.30
C ASP A 459 5.82 -12.68 -17.52
N HIS A 460 5.29 -11.93 -16.55
CA HIS A 460 5.15 -10.46 -16.62
C HIS A 460 6.08 -9.72 -15.66
N ALA A 461 7.09 -10.41 -15.10
CA ALA A 461 8.02 -9.81 -14.15
C ALA A 461 8.65 -8.52 -14.69
N PHE A 462 8.62 -7.45 -13.87
CA PHE A 462 9.10 -6.11 -14.22
C PHE A 462 8.42 -5.48 -15.44
N GLN A 463 7.15 -5.84 -15.68
CA GLN A 463 6.34 -5.29 -16.75
C GLN A 463 5.07 -4.65 -16.19
N SER A 464 4.44 -3.81 -17.02
CA SER A 464 3.13 -3.25 -16.74
C SER A 464 2.09 -3.89 -17.68
N ALA A 465 0.91 -4.21 -17.16
CA ALA A 465 -0.14 -4.94 -17.88
C ALA A 465 -1.51 -4.27 -17.76
N THR A 466 -2.34 -4.44 -18.77
CA THR A 466 -3.75 -4.02 -18.77
C THR A 466 -4.67 -5.17 -18.39
N THR A 467 -5.92 -4.84 -18.03
CA THR A 467 -7.00 -5.82 -17.83
C THR A 467 -7.18 -6.74 -19.05
N ASP A 468 -7.12 -6.19 -20.27
CA ASP A 468 -7.23 -7.01 -21.49
C ASP A 468 -6.09 -8.01 -21.63
N GLN A 469 -4.85 -7.62 -21.31
CA GLN A 469 -3.71 -8.52 -21.33
C GLN A 469 -3.83 -9.64 -20.28
N PHE A 470 -4.38 -9.32 -19.09
CA PHE A 470 -4.69 -10.35 -18.11
C PHE A 470 -5.78 -11.31 -18.61
N VAL A 471 -6.83 -10.81 -19.24
CA VAL A 471 -7.90 -11.65 -19.83
C VAL A 471 -7.34 -12.55 -20.92
N ASP A 472 -6.47 -12.05 -21.80
CA ASP A 472 -5.79 -12.85 -22.82
C ASP A 472 -4.95 -13.97 -22.17
N TYR A 473 -4.23 -13.65 -21.08
CA TYR A 473 -3.44 -14.62 -20.32
C TYR A 473 -4.33 -15.66 -19.62
N LEU A 474 -5.42 -15.22 -18.98
CA LEU A 474 -6.42 -16.05 -18.30
C LEU A 474 -7.03 -17.07 -19.29
N ASN A 475 -7.49 -16.60 -20.44
CA ASN A 475 -8.06 -17.45 -21.48
C ASN A 475 -7.05 -18.52 -21.90
N LYS A 476 -5.87 -18.11 -22.34
CA LYS A 476 -4.84 -19.01 -22.90
C LYS A 476 -4.28 -20.00 -21.87
N ASN A 477 -4.09 -19.58 -20.62
CA ASN A 477 -3.33 -20.35 -19.63
C ASN A 477 -4.22 -21.08 -18.61
N LEU A 478 -5.49 -20.72 -18.49
CA LEU A 478 -6.42 -21.36 -17.55
C LEU A 478 -7.70 -21.84 -18.23
N LEU A 479 -8.48 -20.97 -18.88
CA LEU A 479 -9.81 -21.34 -19.38
C LEU A 479 -9.76 -22.34 -20.53
N ASP A 480 -8.91 -22.12 -21.53
CA ASP A 480 -8.74 -23.02 -22.68
C ASP A 480 -8.21 -24.40 -22.28
N LYS A 481 -7.44 -24.46 -21.20
CA LYS A 481 -6.90 -25.73 -20.65
C LYS A 481 -7.93 -26.52 -19.84
N HIS A 482 -8.95 -25.84 -19.32
CA HIS A 482 -10.01 -26.41 -18.47
C HIS A 482 -11.39 -25.96 -18.95
N PRO A 483 -11.81 -26.37 -20.14
CA PRO A 483 -13.07 -25.93 -20.74
C PRO A 483 -14.28 -26.28 -19.87
N ASN A 484 -15.30 -25.44 -19.88
CA ASN A 484 -16.55 -25.57 -19.13
C ASN A 484 -16.45 -25.41 -17.59
N THR A 485 -15.29 -25.03 -17.05
CA THR A 485 -15.14 -24.77 -15.60
C THR A 485 -15.63 -23.37 -15.25
N VAL A 486 -15.22 -22.36 -16.01
CA VAL A 486 -15.66 -20.98 -15.91
C VAL A 486 -15.93 -20.47 -17.33
N SER A 487 -17.08 -19.85 -17.54
CA SER A 487 -17.48 -19.26 -18.83
C SER A 487 -16.98 -17.82 -18.99
N ALA A 488 -16.83 -17.36 -20.23
CA ALA A 488 -16.54 -15.96 -20.55
C ALA A 488 -17.59 -15.00 -19.96
N ALA A 489 -18.86 -15.42 -19.89
CA ALA A 489 -19.93 -14.62 -19.30
C ALA A 489 -19.76 -14.44 -17.78
N GLU A 490 -19.25 -15.44 -17.05
CA GLU A 490 -18.92 -15.31 -15.63
C GLU A 490 -17.73 -14.37 -15.43
N VAL A 491 -16.70 -14.44 -16.27
CA VAL A 491 -15.56 -13.50 -16.25
C VAL A 491 -16.03 -12.06 -16.52
N ASP A 492 -16.85 -11.86 -17.56
CA ASP A 492 -17.43 -10.55 -17.90
C ASP A 492 -18.31 -10.00 -16.76
N ALA A 493 -19.05 -10.86 -16.05
CA ALA A 493 -19.85 -10.43 -14.90
C ALA A 493 -18.98 -9.85 -13.77
N TRP A 494 -17.81 -10.42 -13.52
CA TRP A 494 -16.86 -9.87 -12.55
C TRP A 494 -16.21 -8.57 -13.03
N LEU A 495 -15.75 -8.56 -14.28
CA LEU A 495 -14.92 -7.47 -14.79
C LEU A 495 -15.74 -6.23 -15.18
N LYS A 496 -16.91 -6.42 -15.83
CA LYS A 496 -17.61 -5.34 -16.53
C LYS A 496 -18.94 -4.94 -15.90
N GLN A 497 -19.54 -5.81 -15.05
CA GLN A 497 -20.84 -5.50 -14.49
C GLN A 497 -20.75 -4.82 -13.11
N PRO A 498 -21.69 -3.91 -12.79
CA PRO A 498 -21.76 -3.30 -11.48
C PRO A 498 -22.15 -4.31 -10.41
N GLY A 499 -21.81 -3.98 -9.16
CA GLY A 499 -22.09 -4.82 -8.00
C GLY A 499 -21.29 -6.12 -7.97
N ILE A 500 -21.78 -7.08 -7.20
CA ILE A 500 -21.17 -8.40 -7.03
C ILE A 500 -22.05 -9.45 -7.73
N PRO A 501 -21.46 -10.35 -8.56
CA PRO A 501 -22.24 -11.39 -9.23
C PRO A 501 -23.02 -12.27 -8.23
N ALA A 502 -24.26 -12.60 -8.57
CA ALA A 502 -25.14 -13.37 -7.68
C ALA A 502 -24.61 -14.78 -7.33
N PHE A 503 -23.72 -15.32 -8.17
CA PHE A 503 -23.08 -16.62 -7.96
C PHE A 503 -21.82 -16.54 -7.09
N ALA A 504 -21.39 -15.34 -6.64
CA ALA A 504 -20.22 -15.16 -5.80
C ALA A 504 -20.45 -15.75 -4.40
N ALA A 505 -19.60 -16.67 -3.99
CA ALA A 505 -19.63 -17.24 -2.64
C ALA A 505 -19.17 -16.20 -1.62
N LYS A 506 -19.96 -15.97 -0.57
CA LYS A 506 -19.61 -15.05 0.51
C LYS A 506 -18.73 -15.75 1.53
N ALA A 507 -17.75 -15.04 2.05
CA ALA A 507 -16.96 -15.46 3.20
C ALA A 507 -17.85 -15.68 4.44
N ARG A 508 -17.50 -16.64 5.27
CA ARG A 508 -18.24 -16.97 6.50
C ARG A 508 -17.28 -17.47 7.57
N SER A 509 -17.13 -16.67 8.62
CA SER A 509 -16.36 -17.00 9.80
C SER A 509 -17.24 -17.69 10.86
N ARG A 510 -16.69 -18.73 11.50
CA ARG A 510 -17.33 -19.38 12.63
C ARG A 510 -17.29 -18.49 13.88
N SER A 511 -16.19 -17.79 14.10
CA SER A 511 -16.04 -16.84 15.20
C SER A 511 -17.12 -15.77 15.13
N PHE A 512 -17.44 -15.25 13.94
CA PHE A 512 -18.48 -14.24 13.78
C PHE A 512 -19.89 -14.76 14.07
N SER A 513 -20.15 -16.05 13.85
CA SER A 513 -21.42 -16.66 14.27
C SER A 513 -21.60 -16.63 15.80
N ILE A 514 -20.52 -16.73 16.56
CA ILE A 514 -20.53 -16.61 18.04
C ILE A 514 -20.77 -15.14 18.43
N VAL A 515 -20.08 -14.22 17.77
CA VAL A 515 -20.24 -12.77 17.98
C VAL A 515 -21.67 -12.33 17.69
N ASP A 516 -22.26 -12.79 16.58
CA ASP A 516 -23.65 -12.49 16.20
C ASP A 516 -24.65 -13.03 17.22
N THR A 517 -24.44 -14.26 17.71
CA THR A 517 -25.29 -14.84 18.76
C THR A 517 -25.25 -13.98 20.03
N ALA A 518 -24.06 -13.56 20.45
CA ALA A 518 -23.87 -12.72 21.62
C ALA A 518 -24.52 -11.31 21.44
N ARG A 519 -24.34 -10.71 20.25
CA ARG A 519 -24.92 -9.42 19.90
C ARG A 519 -26.45 -9.46 19.87
N ILE A 520 -27.04 -10.47 19.26
CA ILE A 520 -28.50 -10.68 19.20
C ILE A 520 -29.07 -10.89 20.60
N ALA A 521 -28.41 -11.71 21.43
CA ALA A 521 -28.83 -11.93 22.80
C ALA A 521 -28.82 -10.63 23.62
N TRP A 522 -27.76 -9.83 23.52
CA TRP A 522 -27.69 -8.51 24.17
C TRP A 522 -28.77 -7.56 23.67
N SER A 523 -28.98 -7.46 22.36
CA SER A 523 -29.99 -6.58 21.77
C SER A 523 -31.41 -6.92 22.25
N GLY A 524 -31.69 -8.21 22.52
CA GLY A 524 -32.99 -8.69 23.00
C GLY A 524 -33.20 -8.60 24.51
N SER A 525 -32.15 -8.89 25.30
CA SER A 525 -32.23 -8.98 26.78
C SER A 525 -31.64 -7.80 27.53
N GLY A 526 -30.79 -6.97 26.88
CA GLY A 526 -29.95 -5.97 27.51
C GLY A 526 -28.79 -6.52 28.33
N THR A 527 -28.59 -7.85 28.36
CA THR A 527 -27.52 -8.49 29.11
C THR A 527 -26.27 -8.62 28.23
N LEU A 528 -25.20 -7.94 28.61
CA LEU A 528 -23.93 -8.00 27.90
C LEU A 528 -23.34 -9.42 27.86
N PRO A 529 -22.61 -9.77 26.78
CA PRO A 529 -21.83 -11.01 26.74
C PRO A 529 -20.90 -11.13 27.95
N SER A 530 -20.78 -12.33 28.49
CA SER A 530 -19.90 -12.56 29.64
C SER A 530 -18.43 -12.36 29.23
N LYS A 531 -17.56 -12.01 30.21
CA LYS A 531 -16.11 -11.95 30.01
C LYS A 531 -15.49 -13.27 29.51
N GLN A 532 -16.14 -14.40 29.81
CA GLN A 532 -15.71 -15.69 29.27
C GLN A 532 -15.89 -15.77 27.74
N VAL A 533 -16.91 -15.12 27.19
CA VAL A 533 -17.14 -15.04 25.73
C VAL A 533 -16.24 -13.99 25.12
N THR A 534 -16.24 -12.77 25.67
CA THR A 534 -15.51 -11.63 25.08
C THR A 534 -14.01 -11.64 25.37
N GLY A 535 -13.54 -12.45 26.31
CA GLY A 535 -12.11 -12.60 26.63
C GLY A 535 -11.29 -13.27 25.52
N GLU A 536 -11.96 -13.97 24.62
CA GLU A 536 -11.34 -14.59 23.43
C GLU A 536 -11.45 -13.70 22.18
N TRP A 537 -12.09 -12.53 22.27
CA TRP A 537 -12.30 -11.65 21.12
C TRP A 537 -11.08 -10.77 20.87
N GLY A 538 -10.57 -10.84 19.65
CA GLY A 538 -9.58 -9.92 19.11
C GLY A 538 -10.22 -8.72 18.41
N THR A 539 -9.41 -7.98 17.66
CA THR A 539 -9.85 -6.80 16.92
C THR A 539 -10.95 -7.14 15.91
N GLN A 540 -10.84 -8.25 15.18
CA GLN A 540 -11.80 -8.63 14.14
C GLN A 540 -13.18 -8.91 14.71
N GLU A 541 -13.28 -9.63 15.81
CA GLU A 541 -14.55 -9.89 16.48
C GLU A 541 -15.19 -8.60 17.02
N TRP A 542 -14.40 -7.68 17.60
CA TRP A 542 -14.92 -6.38 18.05
C TRP A 542 -15.39 -5.52 16.89
N VAL A 543 -14.66 -5.47 15.78
CA VAL A 543 -15.08 -4.78 14.55
C VAL A 543 -16.39 -5.36 14.04
N HIS A 544 -16.52 -6.70 13.96
CA HIS A 544 -17.74 -7.35 13.51
C HIS A 544 -18.92 -7.09 14.47
N PHE A 545 -18.68 -7.14 15.79
CA PHE A 545 -19.68 -6.84 16.80
C PHE A 545 -20.26 -5.42 16.62
N LEU A 546 -19.40 -4.41 16.49
CA LEU A 546 -19.80 -3.02 16.32
C LEU A 546 -20.46 -2.75 14.96
N SER A 547 -19.93 -3.33 13.88
CA SER A 547 -20.48 -3.18 12.52
C SER A 547 -21.88 -3.79 12.40
N GLY A 548 -22.17 -4.86 13.14
CA GLY A 548 -23.47 -5.51 13.18
C GLY A 548 -24.52 -4.81 14.05
N MET A 549 -24.17 -3.70 14.71
CA MET A 549 -25.13 -2.92 15.51
C MET A 549 -26.17 -2.25 14.62
N GLY A 550 -27.35 -1.98 15.17
CA GLY A 550 -28.40 -1.24 14.48
C GLY A 550 -27.96 0.17 14.06
N ALA A 551 -28.75 0.80 13.21
CA ALA A 551 -28.46 2.15 12.72
C ALA A 551 -28.22 3.13 13.88
N THR A 552 -29.00 3.01 14.97
CA THR A 552 -28.84 3.77 16.22
C THR A 552 -29.08 2.87 17.41
N LEU A 553 -28.49 3.21 18.54
CA LEU A 553 -28.70 2.60 19.85
C LEU A 553 -29.21 3.66 20.83
N LYS A 554 -29.84 3.23 21.93
CA LYS A 554 -30.20 4.16 23.01
C LYS A 554 -28.93 4.61 23.74
N PRO A 555 -28.87 5.87 24.25
CA PRO A 555 -27.69 6.36 24.99
C PRO A 555 -27.26 5.45 26.15
N GLU A 556 -28.23 4.86 26.85
CA GLU A 556 -27.99 3.94 27.97
C GLU A 556 -27.30 2.64 27.52
N GLN A 557 -27.61 2.14 26.31
CA GLN A 557 -26.98 0.98 25.72
C GLN A 557 -25.53 1.27 25.35
N LEU A 558 -25.29 2.46 24.75
CA LEU A 558 -23.93 2.90 24.42
C LEU A 558 -23.08 3.11 25.68
N LYS A 559 -23.67 3.74 26.69
CA LYS A 559 -23.01 3.90 27.99
C LYS A 559 -22.64 2.56 28.62
N GLN A 560 -23.55 1.57 28.59
CA GLN A 560 -23.30 0.22 29.09
C GLN A 560 -22.13 -0.46 28.36
N LEU A 561 -22.08 -0.36 27.02
CA LEU A 561 -21.00 -0.90 26.19
C LEU A 561 -19.66 -0.22 26.52
N ASP A 562 -19.68 1.11 26.61
CA ASP A 562 -18.48 1.91 26.82
C ASP A 562 -17.87 1.72 28.20
N GLU A 563 -18.71 1.73 29.27
CA GLU A 563 -18.27 1.45 30.63
C GLU A 563 -17.70 0.03 30.81
N THR A 564 -18.16 -0.92 29.99
CA THR A 564 -17.73 -2.32 30.11
C THR A 564 -16.50 -2.65 29.27
N TYR A 565 -16.43 -2.11 28.04
CA TYR A 565 -15.42 -2.48 27.05
C TYR A 565 -14.44 -1.35 26.71
N HIS A 566 -14.69 -0.12 27.21
CA HIS A 566 -13.81 1.04 27.08
C HIS A 566 -13.51 1.41 25.61
N PHE A 567 -14.55 1.46 24.78
CA PHE A 567 -14.41 1.83 23.38
C PHE A 567 -14.03 3.30 23.17
N THR A 568 -14.56 4.19 24.02
CA THR A 568 -14.17 5.62 24.01
C THR A 568 -12.74 5.78 24.46
N GLY A 569 -11.89 6.39 23.62
CA GLY A 569 -10.47 6.54 23.88
C GLY A 569 -9.62 5.33 23.47
N THR A 570 -10.20 4.32 22.80
CA THR A 570 -9.44 3.17 22.31
C THR A 570 -8.25 3.60 21.42
N PRO A 571 -7.05 3.02 21.60
CA PRO A 571 -5.92 3.26 20.71
C PRO A 571 -6.07 2.54 19.36
N ASN A 572 -6.94 1.52 19.28
CA ASN A 572 -7.15 0.73 18.08
C ASN A 572 -8.03 1.50 17.08
N GLY A 573 -7.44 1.92 15.97
CA GLY A 573 -8.12 2.73 14.95
C GLY A 573 -9.28 2.01 14.25
N GLU A 574 -9.19 0.70 14.05
CA GLU A 574 -10.25 -0.10 13.41
C GLU A 574 -11.50 -0.21 14.30
N ILE A 575 -11.31 -0.26 15.62
CA ILE A 575 -12.42 -0.17 16.59
C ILE A 575 -12.96 1.24 16.66
N ALA A 576 -12.09 2.25 16.72
CA ALA A 576 -12.48 3.67 16.82
C ALA A 576 -13.35 4.10 15.63
N MET A 577 -12.99 3.72 14.40
CA MET A 577 -13.75 4.06 13.19
C MET A 577 -15.13 3.38 13.10
N ARG A 578 -15.41 2.38 13.91
CA ARG A 578 -16.74 1.76 14.06
C ARG A 578 -17.51 2.37 15.24
N TRP A 579 -16.82 2.60 16.35
CA TRP A 579 -17.43 3.13 17.58
C TRP A 579 -17.88 4.58 17.47
N TYR A 580 -17.00 5.50 17.05
CA TYR A 580 -17.33 6.92 17.03
C TYR A 580 -18.50 7.27 16.10
N PRO A 581 -18.60 6.77 14.86
CA PRO A 581 -19.79 7.00 14.04
C PRO A 581 -21.07 6.47 14.67
N LEU A 582 -21.03 5.29 15.31
CA LEU A 582 -22.18 4.73 16.03
C LEU A 582 -22.60 5.64 17.21
N ALA A 583 -21.64 6.09 18.01
CA ALA A 583 -21.87 6.98 19.14
C ALA A 583 -22.47 8.33 18.68
N ILE A 584 -21.89 8.94 17.63
CA ILE A 584 -22.33 10.25 17.09
C ILE A 584 -23.78 10.17 16.58
N ARG A 585 -24.09 9.20 15.69
CA ARG A 585 -25.44 9.09 15.12
C ARG A 585 -26.51 8.67 16.13
N SER A 586 -26.09 8.07 17.25
CA SER A 586 -26.98 7.69 18.36
C SER A 586 -27.11 8.78 19.43
N GLY A 587 -26.44 9.92 19.28
CA GLY A 587 -26.49 11.02 20.23
C GLY A 587 -25.75 10.77 21.53
N TYR A 588 -24.79 9.86 21.58
CA TYR A 588 -23.97 9.61 22.77
C TYR A 588 -22.84 10.64 22.85
N THR A 589 -23.13 11.75 23.56
CA THR A 589 -22.25 12.93 23.61
C THR A 589 -20.97 12.72 24.42
N ASP A 590 -20.92 11.74 25.32
CA ASP A 590 -19.77 11.46 26.17
C ASP A 590 -18.55 10.99 25.34
N ALA A 591 -18.77 10.34 24.18
CA ALA A 591 -17.70 9.92 23.27
C ALA A 591 -17.17 11.05 22.37
N ARG A 592 -17.88 12.18 22.25
CA ARG A 592 -17.58 13.24 21.27
C ARG A 592 -16.22 13.93 21.49
N PRO A 593 -15.79 14.28 22.73
CA PRO A 593 -14.47 14.83 22.95
C PRO A 593 -13.35 13.89 22.47
N ALA A 594 -13.43 12.60 22.81
CA ALA A 594 -12.43 11.61 22.40
C ALA A 594 -12.44 11.35 20.88
N ALA A 595 -13.60 11.44 20.23
CA ALA A 595 -13.69 11.42 18.77
C ALA A 595 -12.95 12.62 18.14
N GLY A 596 -13.07 13.81 18.71
CA GLY A 596 -12.33 15.01 18.31
C GLY A 596 -10.83 14.83 18.46
N GLU A 597 -10.36 14.37 19.63
CA GLU A 597 -8.94 14.08 19.87
C GLU A 597 -8.38 13.01 18.92
N PHE A 598 -9.18 12.01 18.57
CA PHE A 598 -8.80 10.98 17.63
C PHE A 598 -8.54 11.56 16.22
N ILE A 599 -9.50 12.32 15.67
CA ILE A 599 -9.35 12.92 14.33
C ILE A 599 -8.29 14.04 14.31
N GLU A 600 -8.02 14.74 15.41
CA GLU A 600 -6.94 15.71 15.52
C GLU A 600 -5.54 15.05 15.48
N ARG A 601 -5.41 13.82 15.95
CA ARG A 601 -4.15 13.08 16.06
C ARG A 601 -3.85 12.17 14.88
N VAL A 602 -4.87 11.56 14.26
CA VAL A 602 -4.73 10.53 13.23
C VAL A 602 -5.08 11.10 11.86
N GLY A 603 -4.14 11.01 10.90
CA GLY A 603 -4.33 11.48 9.52
C GLY A 603 -4.76 10.41 8.52
N ARG A 604 -4.85 9.12 8.92
CA ARG A 604 -5.23 8.02 8.03
C ARG A 604 -6.68 8.14 7.58
N ARG A 605 -6.89 8.34 6.26
CA ARG A 605 -8.22 8.60 5.66
C ARG A 605 -9.27 7.56 6.02
N LYS A 606 -8.94 6.25 5.89
CA LYS A 606 -9.85 5.15 6.24
C LYS A 606 -10.47 5.33 7.63
N LEU A 607 -9.68 5.81 8.60
CA LEU A 607 -10.09 5.90 10.00
C LEU A 607 -10.86 7.18 10.33
N VAL A 608 -10.51 8.30 9.70
CA VAL A 608 -11.08 9.61 10.07
C VAL A 608 -12.29 10.01 9.23
N LEU A 609 -12.32 9.65 7.92
CA LEU A 609 -13.43 10.07 7.05
C LEU A 609 -14.80 9.56 7.49
N PRO A 610 -14.98 8.32 8.00
CA PRO A 610 -16.28 7.87 8.52
C PRO A 610 -16.78 8.69 9.71
N ILE A 611 -15.86 9.18 10.55
CA ILE A 611 -16.20 10.03 11.70
C ILE A 611 -16.66 11.40 11.21
N TYR A 612 -15.92 12.02 10.28
CA TYR A 612 -16.36 13.27 9.64
C TYR A 612 -17.69 13.11 8.92
N ALA A 613 -17.87 12.04 8.15
CA ALA A 613 -19.11 11.76 7.44
C ALA A 613 -20.33 11.72 8.36
N GLU A 614 -20.17 11.16 9.57
CA GLU A 614 -21.26 11.10 10.54
C GLU A 614 -21.52 12.45 11.22
N LEU A 615 -20.46 13.18 11.61
CA LEU A 615 -20.57 14.53 12.18
C LEU A 615 -21.28 15.50 11.22
N LEU A 616 -20.96 15.42 9.93
CA LEU A 616 -21.49 16.34 8.90
C LEU A 616 -22.98 16.17 8.60
N LYS A 617 -23.66 15.19 9.19
CA LYS A 617 -25.11 14.98 9.00
C LYS A 617 -25.98 15.95 9.80
N THR A 618 -25.44 16.68 10.77
CA THR A 618 -26.19 17.60 11.63
C THR A 618 -25.54 18.98 11.74
N PRO A 619 -26.31 20.07 11.90
CA PRO A 619 -25.74 21.43 12.02
C PRO A 619 -24.71 21.56 13.16
N ASP A 620 -25.01 20.99 14.34
CA ASP A 620 -24.09 20.98 15.48
C ASP A 620 -22.86 20.13 15.23
N GLY A 621 -23.00 19.01 14.53
CA GLY A 621 -21.89 18.17 14.10
C GLY A 621 -21.00 18.86 13.05
N ILE A 622 -21.57 19.63 12.10
CA ILE A 622 -20.79 20.43 11.14
C ILE A 622 -19.90 21.43 11.87
N ALA A 623 -20.46 22.18 12.85
CA ALA A 623 -19.69 23.15 13.62
C ALA A 623 -18.55 22.48 14.40
N PHE A 624 -18.78 21.32 15.00
CA PHE A 624 -17.75 20.54 15.69
C PHE A 624 -16.68 20.02 14.71
N ALA A 625 -17.09 19.48 13.55
CA ALA A 625 -16.18 18.98 12.52
C ALA A 625 -15.27 20.09 11.98
N GLU A 626 -15.81 21.30 11.73
CA GLU A 626 -15.01 22.45 11.32
C GLU A 626 -13.97 22.82 12.38
N GLN A 627 -14.37 22.89 13.64
CA GLN A 627 -13.45 23.22 14.74
C GLN A 627 -12.33 22.17 14.88
N ALA A 628 -12.67 20.89 14.83
CA ALA A 628 -11.71 19.81 14.91
C ALA A 628 -10.77 19.81 13.67
N PHE A 629 -11.32 20.05 12.48
CA PHE A 629 -10.54 20.13 11.25
C PHE A 629 -9.54 21.29 11.26
N GLU A 630 -9.90 22.48 11.71
CA GLU A 630 -8.96 23.61 11.80
C GLU A 630 -7.78 23.32 12.73
N LYS A 631 -7.97 22.50 13.76
CA LYS A 631 -6.88 22.03 14.63
C LYS A 631 -6.05 20.91 13.98
N ALA A 632 -6.70 19.97 13.29
CA ALA A 632 -6.06 18.83 12.63
C ALA A 632 -5.32 19.21 11.36
N LYS A 633 -5.84 20.18 10.59
CA LYS A 633 -5.36 20.58 9.28
C LYS A 633 -3.83 20.84 9.18
N PRO A 634 -3.17 21.50 10.15
CA PRO A 634 -1.72 21.70 10.08
C PRO A 634 -0.91 20.39 10.08
N SER A 635 -1.46 19.33 10.69
CA SER A 635 -0.80 18.01 10.79
C SER A 635 -1.27 17.01 9.74
N TYR A 636 -2.34 17.30 9.00
CA TYR A 636 -2.83 16.40 7.95
C TYR A 636 -1.99 16.45 6.68
N HIS A 637 -1.85 15.30 6.03
CA HIS A 637 -1.34 15.24 4.67
C HIS A 637 -2.25 16.03 3.70
N PRO A 638 -1.71 16.69 2.64
CA PRO A 638 -2.51 17.41 1.66
C PRO A 638 -3.71 16.63 1.11
N ILE A 639 -3.55 15.33 0.84
CA ILE A 639 -4.62 14.43 0.37
C ILE A 639 -5.76 14.34 1.40
N THR A 640 -5.46 14.12 2.68
CA THR A 640 -6.47 14.06 3.74
C THR A 640 -7.14 15.42 3.93
N THR A 641 -6.35 16.50 3.91
CA THR A 641 -6.85 17.88 3.99
C THR A 641 -7.86 18.17 2.87
N ALA A 642 -7.54 17.82 1.63
CA ALA A 642 -8.42 18.03 0.49
C ALA A 642 -9.74 17.24 0.65
N SER A 643 -9.68 15.96 1.04
CA SER A 643 -10.85 15.11 1.25
C SER A 643 -11.80 15.69 2.32
N VAL A 644 -11.26 16.05 3.49
CA VAL A 644 -12.10 16.58 4.59
C VAL A 644 -12.67 17.96 4.23
N ALA A 645 -11.87 18.84 3.60
CA ALA A 645 -12.35 20.16 3.17
C ALA A 645 -13.51 20.04 2.16
N GLU A 646 -13.41 19.11 1.20
CA GLU A 646 -14.48 18.84 0.24
C GLU A 646 -15.75 18.33 0.92
N MET A 647 -15.63 17.39 1.86
CA MET A 647 -16.77 16.87 2.63
C MET A 647 -17.48 17.98 3.39
N ILE A 648 -16.74 18.85 4.09
CA ILE A 648 -17.29 19.99 4.82
C ILE A 648 -17.98 20.96 3.86
N ALA A 649 -17.34 21.29 2.72
CA ALA A 649 -17.91 22.18 1.73
C ALA A 649 -19.24 21.65 1.15
N LYS A 650 -19.29 20.35 0.82
CA LYS A 650 -20.51 19.69 0.35
C LYS A 650 -21.62 19.72 1.40
N ALA A 651 -21.31 19.43 2.66
CA ALA A 651 -22.28 19.45 3.75
C ALA A 651 -22.86 20.85 3.99
N LYS A 652 -22.05 21.90 3.89
CA LYS A 652 -22.50 23.31 4.04
C LYS A 652 -23.31 23.81 2.85
N ALA A 653 -23.06 23.30 1.66
CA ALA A 653 -23.82 23.64 0.45
C ALA A 653 -25.16 22.90 0.35
N ALA A 654 -25.32 21.79 1.06
CA ALA A 654 -26.58 21.03 1.08
C ALA A 654 -27.71 21.86 1.73
N PRO A 655 -28.94 21.91 1.18
CA PRO A 655 -30.06 22.54 1.83
C PRO A 655 -30.31 21.85 3.19
N PRO A 656 -30.71 22.60 4.23
CA PRO A 656 -30.98 22.01 5.55
C PRO A 656 -31.96 20.86 5.42
N ALA A 657 -31.60 19.72 5.98
CA ALA A 657 -32.45 18.52 5.97
C ALA A 657 -33.83 18.89 6.54
N GLN A 658 -34.90 18.66 5.77
CA GLN A 658 -36.25 18.84 6.28
C GLN A 658 -36.44 17.95 7.51
N PRO A 659 -36.98 18.44 8.61
CA PRO A 659 -37.25 17.62 9.78
C PRO A 659 -38.13 16.43 9.38
N GLN A 660 -37.62 15.21 9.59
CA GLN A 660 -38.42 14.00 9.39
C GLN A 660 -39.68 14.11 10.28
N PRO A 661 -40.87 13.80 9.76
CA PRO A 661 -42.07 13.79 10.59
C PRO A 661 -41.87 12.81 11.74
N GLN A 662 -41.99 13.31 12.96
CA GLN A 662 -42.00 12.46 14.15
C GLN A 662 -43.12 11.43 14.00
N PRO A 663 -42.88 10.13 14.28
CA PRO A 663 -43.94 9.16 14.34
C PRO A 663 -44.95 9.64 15.36
N GLN A 664 -46.20 9.84 14.93
CA GLN A 664 -47.30 10.16 15.83
C GLN A 664 -47.49 9.01 16.82
N PRO A 665 -47.83 9.30 18.10
CA PRO A 665 -47.92 8.35 19.18
C PRO A 665 -48.95 7.24 18.97
#